data_e36f94e07cdebb32a17a2a041dc8229d
#
_entry.id   e36f94e07cdebb32a17a2a041dc8229d
#
_cell.length_a   1.000
_cell.length_b   1.000
_cell.length_c   1.000
_cell.angle_alpha   90.00
_cell.angle_beta   90.00
_cell.angle_gamma   90.00
#
_symmetry.space_group_name_H-M   'P 1'
#
loop_
_entity.id
_entity.type
_entity.pdbx_description
1 polymer ?
#
loop_
_entity_poly.entity_id
_entity_poly.type
_entity_poly.pdbx_seq_one_letter_code
_entity_poly.pdbx_strand_id
1 'polypeptide(L)'
;NFLYALPGVYVQKNRDLLLENNSFLFALRNNKKALDYLFLIKNEPGYNFKSNWDNFADDRNPYYYYSDEGLAKLDLTNVFDNLRETSTDLFLKRRYAYQSIVTHFYGSKENPKSIIPIFDAYFKNNERDWLYYSALHYVAYISSDRDELRLECIMKGSDKQARNIELLYASPEFSDWVSDETDPEKKSYLLAIQVMRNMGPCLTALKEIYQLNPNNKYFNFLLNREVNKIEDWILTPQYTSFTPYVGWDNDQVNRNFNKDFLYTSSFLDFTSTLKIDKQNNMYMVLINSYLNYILHRNGKALDILDKIQLSNDKAINIQAKTIALLIKLSEKRADKEIENEIYETIMKSPGYAFRNQFIRSASRLLFDVPEYRAKAFLLISQSSFPMNDLWNDLYYNLHDNGNIQDVYEVIKIINKQHKSLFENYISSSSSHFYNYNLDEELVEHRDFYDTIRLKELMAMKYINADELQNALAVYNTFPESYWETYYHDDPFTFSIFDGHNHTQTDKVSYTKKQFLEKLIEYKKQLKVKPNDPLLNYYVGNAYLSLTWFGKNWHMSIIHWSSGDIKHRSKIDPAFDKNYFMFARAIPYIEKAAINAKDKQLQILAKLNLAYCYSNNNKINIEDLLDPILSNYYGKVKQNCDLYIDYLNKFRHIDVNYEKMNQSPLSKFEYFDEIYR
;
A
#
# COMPACT_ATOMS: atom_id res chain seq x y z
N ASN A 1 4.95 -30.59 9.12
CA ASN A 1 4.18 -29.44 8.57
C ASN A 1 2.76 -29.82 8.11
N PHE A 2 2.57 -30.97 7.42
CA PHE A 2 1.24 -31.37 6.91
C PHE A 2 0.22 -31.60 8.05
N LEU A 3 0.56 -32.43 9.05
CA LEU A 3 -0.32 -32.65 10.20
C LEU A 3 -0.55 -31.39 11.02
N TYR A 4 0.43 -30.50 11.05
CA TYR A 4 0.32 -29.23 11.78
C TYR A 4 -0.72 -28.29 11.17
N ALA A 5 -0.87 -28.31 9.84
CA ALA A 5 -1.83 -27.47 9.12
C ALA A 5 -3.28 -27.95 9.20
N LEU A 6 -3.52 -29.20 9.65
CA LEU A 6 -4.87 -29.77 9.70
C LEU A 6 -5.51 -29.55 11.09
N PRO A 7 -6.82 -29.24 11.15
CA PRO A 7 -7.55 -29.19 12.43
C PRO A 7 -7.50 -30.54 13.17
N GLY A 8 -7.34 -30.54 14.49
CA GLY A 8 -7.26 -31.74 15.32
C GLY A 8 -8.44 -32.69 15.14
N VAL A 9 -9.67 -32.12 15.09
CA VAL A 9 -10.92 -32.88 14.86
C VAL A 9 -10.89 -33.60 13.51
N TYR A 10 -10.37 -32.95 12.45
CA TYR A 10 -10.22 -33.56 11.12
C TYR A 10 -9.24 -34.74 11.16
N VAL A 11 -8.12 -34.57 11.84
CA VAL A 11 -7.07 -35.60 11.96
C VAL A 11 -7.61 -36.83 12.65
N GLN A 12 -8.39 -36.68 13.73
CA GLN A 12 -9.03 -37.81 14.43
C GLN A 12 -10.02 -38.58 13.54
N LYS A 13 -10.94 -37.85 12.88
CA LYS A 13 -11.98 -38.45 12.04
C LYS A 13 -11.44 -39.15 10.80
N ASN A 14 -10.29 -38.72 10.33
CA ASN A 14 -9.71 -39.19 9.06
C ASN A 14 -8.38 -39.91 9.25
N ARG A 15 -8.12 -40.51 10.40
CA ARG A 15 -6.84 -41.19 10.75
C ARG A 15 -6.39 -42.18 9.70
N ASP A 16 -7.27 -43.08 9.28
CA ASP A 16 -6.96 -44.12 8.33
C ASP A 16 -6.68 -43.56 6.94
N LEU A 17 -7.48 -42.57 6.50
CA LEU A 17 -7.27 -41.88 5.24
C LEU A 17 -5.92 -41.12 5.21
N LEU A 18 -5.52 -40.52 6.33
CA LEU A 18 -4.24 -39.83 6.46
C LEU A 18 -3.06 -40.81 6.43
N LEU A 19 -3.21 -41.99 7.03
CA LEU A 19 -2.20 -43.06 6.97
C LEU A 19 -1.98 -43.56 5.54
N GLU A 20 -3.04 -43.67 4.75
CA GLU A 20 -2.95 -44.11 3.36
C GLU A 20 -2.38 -43.06 2.42
N ASN A 21 -2.71 -41.77 2.64
CA ASN A 21 -2.39 -40.69 1.72
C ASN A 21 -1.15 -39.85 2.11
N ASN A 22 -0.48 -40.19 3.21
CA ASN A 22 0.74 -39.49 3.62
C ASN A 22 1.90 -40.46 3.77
N SER A 23 2.92 -40.33 2.92
CA SER A 23 4.08 -41.25 2.89
C SER A 23 4.83 -41.38 4.22
N PHE A 24 4.93 -40.30 4.99
CA PHE A 24 5.57 -40.30 6.31
C PHE A 24 4.74 -41.11 7.34
N LEU A 25 3.43 -40.83 7.41
CA LEU A 25 2.53 -41.56 8.31
C LEU A 25 2.44 -43.05 7.90
N PHE A 26 2.40 -43.33 6.59
CA PHE A 26 2.42 -44.66 6.05
C PHE A 26 3.71 -45.41 6.45
N ALA A 27 4.86 -44.75 6.39
CA ALA A 27 6.14 -45.37 6.85
C ALA A 27 6.11 -45.70 8.36
N LEU A 28 5.37 -44.90 9.15
CA LEU A 28 5.20 -45.14 10.60
C LEU A 28 4.09 -46.14 10.95
N ARG A 29 3.32 -46.68 9.97
CA ARG A 29 2.13 -47.53 10.24
C ARG A 29 2.38 -48.70 11.16
N ASN A 30 3.57 -49.26 11.15
CA ASN A 30 3.98 -50.38 12.00
C ASN A 30 4.49 -49.92 13.40
N ASN A 31 4.70 -48.64 13.62
CA ASN A 31 5.12 -48.08 14.90
C ASN A 31 3.93 -47.41 15.58
N LYS A 32 3.06 -48.24 16.18
CA LYS A 32 1.85 -47.81 16.85
C LYS A 32 2.12 -46.70 17.91
N LYS A 33 3.17 -46.84 18.70
CA LYS A 33 3.52 -45.91 19.77
C LYS A 33 3.86 -44.51 19.22
N ALA A 34 4.62 -44.44 18.11
CA ALA A 34 4.95 -43.21 17.47
C ALA A 34 3.71 -42.54 16.82
N LEU A 35 2.85 -43.32 16.20
CA LEU A 35 1.59 -42.82 15.66
C LEU A 35 0.67 -42.28 16.77
N ASP A 36 0.52 -43.06 17.86
CA ASP A 36 -0.31 -42.63 18.99
C ASP A 36 0.22 -41.33 19.61
N TYR A 37 1.54 -41.13 19.70
CA TYR A 37 2.14 -39.87 20.10
C TYR A 37 1.78 -38.74 19.13
N LEU A 38 1.95 -38.93 17.83
CA LEU A 38 1.66 -37.90 16.82
C LEU A 38 0.18 -37.48 16.82
N PHE A 39 -0.71 -38.46 16.95
CA PHE A 39 -2.14 -38.16 17.00
C PHE A 39 -2.56 -37.53 18.35
N LEU A 40 -1.90 -37.90 19.46
CA LEU A 40 -2.14 -37.35 20.77
C LEU A 40 -1.78 -35.83 20.82
N ILE A 41 -0.56 -35.49 20.36
CA ILE A 41 -0.13 -34.06 20.32
C ILE A 41 -0.95 -33.21 19.36
N LYS A 42 -1.60 -33.83 18.38
CA LYS A 42 -2.49 -33.09 17.48
C LYS A 42 -3.88 -32.87 18.06
N ASN A 43 -4.24 -33.69 19.09
CA ASN A 43 -5.47 -33.52 19.86
C ASN A 43 -5.33 -32.50 20.99
N GLU A 44 -4.11 -32.06 21.29
CA GLU A 44 -3.99 -30.88 22.14
C GLU A 44 -4.86 -29.80 21.50
N PRO A 45 -5.92 -29.33 22.21
CA PRO A 45 -6.53 -28.08 21.85
C PRO A 45 -5.36 -27.12 21.82
N GLY A 46 -4.98 -26.67 20.63
CA GLY A 46 -3.91 -25.71 20.52
C GLY A 46 -4.16 -24.74 21.63
N TYR A 47 -3.20 -24.59 22.57
CA TYR A 47 -3.31 -23.58 23.59
C TYR A 47 -3.52 -22.30 22.78
N ASN A 48 -4.80 -22.03 22.52
CA ASN A 48 -5.21 -20.78 21.93
C ASN A 48 -4.67 -19.79 22.93
N PHE A 49 -3.53 -19.21 22.59
CA PHE A 49 -3.18 -17.95 23.14
C PHE A 49 -4.46 -17.13 23.03
N LYS A 50 -5.19 -16.96 24.14
CA LYS A 50 -5.95 -15.75 24.30
C LYS A 50 -4.89 -14.69 24.18
N SER A 51 -4.68 -14.23 22.98
CA SER A 51 -3.87 -13.06 22.76
C SER A 51 -4.51 -11.98 23.62
N ASN A 52 -3.71 -11.07 24.18
CA ASN A 52 -4.28 -9.90 24.86
C ASN A 52 -5.27 -9.12 23.97
N TRP A 53 -5.33 -9.44 22.69
CA TRP A 53 -6.31 -8.98 21.71
C TRP A 53 -7.73 -9.51 21.98
N ASP A 54 -7.90 -10.68 22.61
CA ASP A 54 -9.24 -11.19 22.98
C ASP A 54 -9.90 -10.33 24.07
N ASN A 55 -9.12 -9.55 24.82
CA ASN A 55 -9.65 -8.58 25.78
C ASN A 55 -10.17 -7.30 25.13
N PHE A 56 -9.91 -7.09 23.85
CA PHE A 56 -10.41 -5.99 23.02
C PHE A 56 -11.44 -6.45 21.99
N ALA A 57 -11.89 -7.71 22.05
CA ALA A 57 -13.00 -8.17 21.24
C ALA A 57 -14.24 -7.37 21.68
N ASP A 58 -14.54 -6.33 20.92
CA ASP A 58 -15.80 -5.61 21.02
C ASP A 58 -16.91 -6.59 20.60
N ASP A 59 -17.84 -6.90 21.53
CA ASP A 59 -19.01 -7.74 21.29
C ASP A 59 -19.84 -7.31 20.06
N ARG A 60 -19.51 -6.17 19.47
CA ARG A 60 -20.12 -5.58 18.29
C ARG A 60 -19.47 -5.98 16.97
N ASN A 61 -18.36 -6.76 16.97
CA ASN A 61 -17.69 -7.16 15.73
C ASN A 61 -18.12 -8.58 15.30
N PRO A 62 -19.04 -8.72 14.31
CA PRO A 62 -19.56 -10.02 13.88
C PRO A 62 -18.54 -10.90 13.15
N TYR A 63 -17.33 -10.40 12.85
CA TYR A 63 -16.29 -11.13 12.12
C TYR A 63 -15.36 -11.96 13.02
N TYR A 64 -15.49 -11.87 14.36
CA TYR A 64 -14.68 -12.60 15.34
C TYR A 64 -15.47 -13.62 16.15
N TYR A 65 -16.56 -14.17 15.60
CA TYR A 65 -17.24 -15.30 16.20
C TYR A 65 -16.44 -16.59 15.99
N TYR A 66 -15.46 -16.85 16.84
CA TYR A 66 -15.17 -18.22 17.21
C TYR A 66 -16.06 -18.54 18.39
N SER A 67 -17.14 -19.27 18.12
CA SER A 67 -17.99 -19.80 19.19
C SER A 67 -17.15 -20.72 20.08
N ASP A 68 -16.90 -20.28 21.30
CA ASP A 68 -16.30 -21.08 22.38
C ASP A 68 -17.24 -22.20 22.86
N GLU A 69 -18.37 -22.40 22.19
CA GLU A 69 -19.35 -23.44 22.50
C GLU A 69 -18.87 -24.79 21.97
N GLY A 70 -18.21 -25.57 22.81
CA GLY A 70 -18.05 -27.00 22.61
C GLY A 70 -16.67 -27.61 22.69
N LEU A 71 -15.60 -26.82 22.84
CA LEU A 71 -14.27 -27.37 23.14
C LEU A 71 -14.07 -27.37 24.67
N ALA A 72 -14.53 -28.43 25.32
CA ALA A 72 -14.07 -28.76 26.67
C ALA A 72 -12.54 -28.79 26.61
N LYS A 73 -11.87 -27.90 27.34
CA LYS A 73 -10.41 -27.90 27.49
C LYS A 73 -10.02 -29.24 28.10
N LEU A 74 -9.59 -30.18 27.28
CA LEU A 74 -8.98 -31.41 27.78
C LEU A 74 -7.67 -30.98 28.45
N ASP A 75 -7.63 -31.07 29.78
CA ASP A 75 -6.38 -30.96 30.50
C ASP A 75 -5.57 -32.25 30.30
N LEU A 76 -4.62 -32.17 29.36
CA LEU A 76 -3.74 -33.29 29.00
C LEU A 76 -2.52 -33.39 29.95
N THR A 77 -2.39 -32.54 30.94
CA THR A 77 -1.24 -32.50 31.86
C THR A 77 -1.04 -33.86 32.53
N ASN A 78 -2.08 -34.39 33.18
CA ASN A 78 -2.01 -35.71 33.81
C ASN A 78 -1.75 -36.86 32.82
N VAL A 79 -2.23 -36.73 31.58
CA VAL A 79 -1.99 -37.72 30.53
C VAL A 79 -0.51 -37.76 30.15
N PHE A 80 0.12 -36.62 29.88
CA PHE A 80 1.53 -36.55 29.55
C PHE A 80 2.44 -36.92 30.71
N ASP A 81 2.09 -36.55 31.94
CA ASP A 81 2.81 -36.94 33.15
C ASP A 81 2.82 -38.48 33.31
N ASN A 82 1.67 -39.10 33.18
CA ASN A 82 1.57 -40.57 33.27
C ASN A 82 2.34 -41.24 32.14
N LEU A 83 2.21 -40.77 30.91
CA LEU A 83 2.96 -41.32 29.75
C LEU A 83 4.47 -41.14 29.87
N ARG A 84 4.92 -39.99 30.41
CA ARG A 84 6.33 -39.75 30.73
C ARG A 84 6.88 -40.74 31.72
N GLU A 85 6.13 -41.10 32.78
CA GLU A 85 6.56 -41.99 33.84
C GLU A 85 6.48 -43.47 33.41
N THR A 86 5.43 -43.84 32.71
CA THR A 86 5.16 -45.24 32.36
C THR A 86 5.83 -45.71 31.05
N SER A 87 6.25 -44.80 30.17
CA SER A 87 6.87 -45.15 28.90
C SER A 87 8.23 -45.88 29.13
N THR A 88 8.40 -47.00 28.51
CA THR A 88 9.68 -47.74 28.45
C THR A 88 10.56 -47.33 27.26
N ASP A 89 10.01 -46.67 26.28
CA ASP A 89 10.70 -46.13 25.13
C ASP A 89 11.34 -44.79 25.47
N LEU A 90 12.66 -44.73 25.59
CA LEU A 90 13.40 -43.55 26.00
C LEU A 90 13.21 -42.36 25.07
N PHE A 91 13.05 -42.61 23.77
CA PHE A 91 12.80 -41.57 22.78
C PHE A 91 11.43 -40.91 22.98
N LEU A 92 10.38 -41.71 23.15
CA LEU A 92 9.03 -41.21 23.44
C LEU A 92 8.93 -40.61 24.84
N LYS A 93 9.59 -41.21 25.83
CA LYS A 93 9.62 -40.73 27.20
C LYS A 93 10.09 -39.26 27.30
N ARG A 94 11.16 -38.95 26.55
CA ARG A 94 11.71 -37.61 26.49
C ARG A 94 10.76 -36.63 25.77
N ARG A 95 10.02 -37.09 24.75
CA ARG A 95 8.98 -36.30 24.06
C ARG A 95 7.75 -36.04 24.96
N TYR A 96 7.33 -37.04 25.71
CA TYR A 96 6.28 -36.86 26.71
C TYR A 96 6.71 -35.91 27.81
N ALA A 97 7.98 -35.94 28.24
CA ALA A 97 8.51 -34.94 29.19
C ALA A 97 8.45 -33.51 28.63
N TYR A 98 8.76 -33.34 27.34
CA TYR A 98 8.59 -32.04 26.68
C TYR A 98 7.13 -31.59 26.67
N GLN A 99 6.19 -32.44 26.33
CA GLN A 99 4.76 -32.11 26.36
C GLN A 99 4.27 -31.83 27.80
N SER A 100 4.78 -32.57 28.81
CA SER A 100 4.52 -32.23 30.22
C SER A 100 4.99 -30.81 30.55
N ILE A 101 6.19 -30.39 30.11
CA ILE A 101 6.68 -29.03 30.31
C ILE A 101 5.72 -28.02 29.67
N VAL A 102 5.29 -28.27 28.43
CA VAL A 102 4.36 -27.38 27.69
C VAL A 102 3.03 -27.25 28.43
N THR A 103 2.42 -28.39 28.82
CA THR A 103 1.12 -28.39 29.48
C THR A 103 1.17 -27.78 30.88
N HIS A 104 2.21 -28.06 31.65
CA HIS A 104 2.42 -27.41 32.97
C HIS A 104 2.65 -25.91 32.83
N PHE A 105 3.39 -25.45 31.82
CA PHE A 105 3.66 -24.05 31.59
C PHE A 105 2.37 -23.26 31.27
N TYR A 106 1.53 -23.80 30.40
CA TYR A 106 0.29 -23.11 29.99
C TYR A 106 -0.92 -23.44 30.88
N GLY A 107 -0.96 -24.60 31.51
CA GLY A 107 -2.07 -25.05 32.34
C GLY A 107 -2.02 -24.58 33.82
N SER A 108 -0.81 -24.39 34.34
CA SER A 108 -0.61 -24.00 35.73
C SER A 108 -0.54 -22.48 35.89
N LYS A 109 -1.68 -21.84 36.20
CA LYS A 109 -1.69 -20.41 36.55
C LYS A 109 -0.94 -20.11 37.84
N GLU A 110 -0.77 -21.10 38.73
CA GLU A 110 -0.32 -20.88 40.10
C GLU A 110 1.16 -21.26 40.37
N ASN A 111 1.74 -22.17 39.61
CA ASN A 111 3.13 -22.58 39.82
C ASN A 111 3.87 -23.03 38.57
N PRO A 112 4.33 -22.09 37.72
CA PRO A 112 5.12 -22.45 36.54
C PRO A 112 6.48 -23.09 36.87
N LYS A 113 6.95 -23.00 38.14
CA LYS A 113 8.20 -23.62 38.56
C LYS A 113 8.16 -25.16 38.57
N SER A 114 6.98 -25.76 38.46
CA SER A 114 6.78 -27.21 38.33
C SER A 114 7.51 -27.84 37.12
N ILE A 115 7.87 -27.05 36.12
CA ILE A 115 8.59 -27.54 34.93
C ILE A 115 10.08 -27.76 35.19
N ILE A 116 10.71 -27.11 36.19
CA ILE A 116 12.15 -27.24 36.48
C ILE A 116 12.53 -28.69 36.84
N PRO A 117 11.84 -29.41 37.75
CA PRO A 117 12.13 -30.79 38.05
C PRO A 117 12.02 -31.72 36.82
N ILE A 118 11.04 -31.44 35.94
CA ILE A 118 10.88 -32.21 34.69
C ILE A 118 12.09 -31.99 33.77
N PHE A 119 12.47 -30.70 33.59
CA PHE A 119 13.63 -30.36 32.78
C PHE A 119 14.93 -30.97 33.34
N ASP A 120 15.19 -30.89 34.63
CA ASP A 120 16.36 -31.45 35.28
C ASP A 120 16.45 -32.95 35.13
N ALA A 121 15.31 -33.68 35.25
CA ALA A 121 15.27 -35.11 35.14
C ALA A 121 15.47 -35.66 33.70
N TYR A 122 14.93 -34.96 32.71
CA TYR A 122 14.82 -35.49 31.34
C TYR A 122 15.68 -34.77 30.29
N PHE A 123 16.22 -33.58 30.58
CA PHE A 123 16.95 -32.77 29.63
C PHE A 123 18.35 -32.35 30.10
N LYS A 124 18.52 -31.89 31.34
CA LYS A 124 19.73 -31.23 31.83
C LYS A 124 21.02 -32.02 31.56
N ASN A 125 21.01 -33.34 31.79
CA ASN A 125 22.17 -34.22 31.66
C ASN A 125 22.09 -35.11 30.40
N ASN A 126 21.19 -34.79 29.46
CA ASN A 126 21.01 -35.54 28.23
C ASN A 126 21.52 -34.79 27.01
N GLU A 127 21.35 -35.38 25.83
CA GLU A 127 21.73 -34.75 24.57
C GLU A 127 21.09 -33.34 24.40
N ARG A 128 21.93 -32.36 24.05
CA ARG A 128 21.50 -30.97 23.78
C ARG A 128 21.07 -30.81 22.33
N ASP A 129 20.04 -31.56 21.95
CA ASP A 129 19.37 -31.47 20.65
C ASP A 129 18.33 -30.35 20.57
N TRP A 130 17.63 -30.28 19.46
CA TRP A 130 16.57 -29.28 19.27
C TRP A 130 15.45 -29.39 20.36
N LEU A 131 15.15 -30.57 20.84
CA LEU A 131 14.13 -30.82 21.86
C LEU A 131 14.57 -30.25 23.23
N TYR A 132 15.87 -30.38 23.55
CA TYR A 132 16.49 -29.75 24.70
C TYR A 132 16.27 -28.22 24.67
N TYR A 133 16.62 -27.56 23.55
CA TYR A 133 16.50 -26.11 23.44
C TYR A 133 15.04 -25.66 23.37
N SER A 134 14.13 -26.46 22.84
CA SER A 134 12.71 -26.19 22.88
C SER A 134 12.14 -26.26 24.30
N ALA A 135 12.62 -27.20 25.13
CA ALA A 135 12.28 -27.27 26.57
C ALA A 135 12.92 -26.15 27.38
N LEU A 136 14.19 -25.81 27.08
CA LEU A 136 14.94 -24.71 27.75
C LEU A 136 14.25 -23.37 27.55
N HIS A 137 13.60 -23.16 26.42
CA HIS A 137 12.78 -21.95 26.18
C HIS A 137 11.75 -21.69 27.29
N TYR A 138 11.05 -22.73 27.74
CA TYR A 138 10.05 -22.60 28.83
C TYR A 138 10.71 -22.37 30.18
N VAL A 139 11.84 -23.01 30.46
CA VAL A 139 12.62 -22.80 31.67
C VAL A 139 13.12 -21.35 31.73
N ALA A 140 13.54 -20.80 30.59
CA ALA A 140 14.02 -19.41 30.51
C ALA A 140 12.95 -18.38 30.91
N TYR A 141 11.65 -18.69 30.79
CA TYR A 141 10.58 -17.76 31.24
C TYR A 141 10.54 -17.56 32.75
N ILE A 142 10.95 -18.56 33.52
CA ILE A 142 10.79 -18.62 34.97
C ILE A 142 12.12 -18.56 35.72
N SER A 143 13.25 -18.58 35.00
CA SER A 143 14.59 -18.54 35.57
C SER A 143 15.03 -17.10 35.87
N SER A 144 15.89 -16.92 36.89
CA SER A 144 16.64 -15.66 37.11
C SER A 144 17.57 -15.34 35.95
N ASP A 145 18.17 -16.39 35.36
CA ASP A 145 19.16 -16.28 34.27
C ASP A 145 18.48 -16.32 32.90
N ARG A 146 17.27 -15.85 32.83
CA ARG A 146 16.36 -15.96 31.66
C ARG A 146 16.99 -15.50 30.34
N ASP A 147 17.75 -14.42 30.36
CA ASP A 147 18.27 -13.81 29.14
C ASP A 147 19.48 -14.57 28.60
N GLU A 148 20.35 -15.08 29.48
CA GLU A 148 21.42 -16.02 29.11
C GLU A 148 20.87 -17.31 28.49
N LEU A 149 19.83 -17.91 29.09
CA LEU A 149 19.20 -19.10 28.57
C LEU A 149 18.49 -18.84 27.22
N ARG A 150 17.88 -17.68 27.03
CA ARG A 150 17.32 -17.26 25.74
C ARG A 150 18.40 -17.13 24.68
N LEU A 151 19.51 -16.48 25.02
CA LEU A 151 20.65 -16.36 24.09
C LEU A 151 21.20 -17.73 23.70
N GLU A 152 21.32 -18.68 24.64
CA GLU A 152 21.73 -20.06 24.35
C GLU A 152 20.74 -20.74 23.39
N CYS A 153 19.41 -20.59 23.59
CA CYS A 153 18.41 -21.10 22.67
C CYS A 153 18.54 -20.47 21.27
N ILE A 154 18.86 -19.18 21.19
CA ILE A 154 19.06 -18.46 19.92
C ILE A 154 20.32 -18.99 19.21
N MET A 155 21.43 -19.12 19.91
CA MET A 155 22.72 -19.54 19.35
C MET A 155 22.70 -20.99 18.84
N LYS A 156 22.13 -21.90 19.61
CA LYS A 156 22.16 -23.35 19.31
C LYS A 156 21.00 -23.82 18.46
N GLY A 157 19.94 -23.04 18.35
CA GLY A 157 18.78 -23.29 17.52
C GLY A 157 17.66 -24.02 18.22
N SER A 158 16.46 -23.45 18.20
CA SER A 158 15.22 -24.09 18.61
C SER A 158 14.09 -23.65 17.66
N ASP A 159 12.95 -24.33 17.71
CA ASP A 159 11.74 -23.92 17.00
C ASP A 159 11.17 -22.58 17.56
N LYS A 160 11.63 -22.16 18.74
CA LYS A 160 11.21 -20.93 19.42
C LYS A 160 12.17 -19.74 19.25
N GLN A 161 13.09 -19.78 18.27
CA GLN A 161 14.12 -18.74 18.10
C GLN A 161 13.51 -17.34 17.93
N ALA A 162 12.52 -17.17 17.07
CA ALA A 162 11.91 -15.88 16.82
C ALA A 162 11.33 -15.27 18.12
N ARG A 163 10.68 -16.10 18.96
CA ARG A 163 10.14 -15.64 20.23
C ARG A 163 11.22 -15.31 21.25
N ASN A 164 12.30 -16.10 21.30
CA ASN A 164 13.44 -15.79 22.17
C ASN A 164 14.14 -14.50 21.77
N ILE A 165 14.31 -14.23 20.48
CA ILE A 165 14.85 -12.95 19.95
C ILE A 165 13.96 -11.78 20.40
N GLU A 166 12.65 -11.91 20.25
CA GLU A 166 11.72 -10.87 20.65
C GLU A 166 11.80 -10.56 22.15
N LEU A 167 11.78 -11.60 22.99
CA LEU A 167 11.81 -11.48 24.45
C LEU A 167 13.15 -10.96 24.94
N LEU A 168 14.26 -11.39 24.34
CA LEU A 168 15.59 -10.93 24.71
C LEU A 168 15.78 -9.46 24.34
N TYR A 169 15.37 -9.05 23.16
CA TYR A 169 15.43 -7.66 22.72
C TYR A 169 14.57 -6.73 23.57
N ALA A 170 13.46 -7.23 24.11
CA ALA A 170 12.57 -6.48 24.99
C ALA A 170 13.06 -6.40 26.46
N SER A 171 14.17 -7.07 26.79
CA SER A 171 14.77 -6.98 28.14
C SER A 171 15.33 -5.56 28.39
N PRO A 172 15.05 -4.94 29.53
CA PRO A 172 15.59 -3.63 29.88
C PRO A 172 17.13 -3.57 29.85
N GLU A 173 17.78 -4.67 30.20
CA GLU A 173 19.23 -4.78 30.30
C GLU A 173 19.89 -5.11 28.95
N PHE A 174 19.13 -5.32 27.88
CA PHE A 174 19.65 -5.79 26.60
C PHE A 174 20.75 -4.88 26.02
N SER A 175 20.52 -3.57 26.03
CA SER A 175 21.47 -2.59 25.46
C SER A 175 22.80 -2.56 26.24
N ASP A 176 22.73 -2.65 27.57
CA ASP A 176 23.91 -2.67 28.43
C ASP A 176 24.69 -3.97 28.22
N TRP A 177 23.96 -5.09 28.12
CA TRP A 177 24.59 -6.39 27.83
C TRP A 177 25.27 -6.43 26.48
N VAL A 178 24.66 -5.86 25.41
CA VAL A 178 25.33 -5.73 24.11
C VAL A 178 26.68 -4.98 24.24
N SER A 179 26.73 -3.94 25.08
CA SER A 179 27.90 -3.13 25.29
C SER A 179 28.99 -3.88 26.10
N ASP A 180 28.58 -4.57 27.15
CA ASP A 180 29.50 -5.13 28.17
C ASP A 180 29.95 -6.57 27.86
N GLU A 181 29.29 -7.26 26.90
CA GLU A 181 29.66 -8.63 26.55
C GLU A 181 31.05 -8.72 25.95
N THR A 182 31.87 -9.60 26.52
CA THR A 182 33.27 -9.81 26.14
C THR A 182 33.51 -11.07 25.34
N ASP A 183 32.62 -12.07 25.44
CA ASP A 183 32.66 -13.27 24.62
C ASP A 183 32.32 -12.94 23.15
N PRO A 184 33.25 -13.17 22.19
CA PRO A 184 33.07 -12.78 20.82
C PRO A 184 31.86 -13.48 20.15
N GLU A 185 31.61 -14.76 20.47
CA GLU A 185 30.50 -15.50 19.91
C GLU A 185 29.17 -14.91 20.40
N LYS A 186 29.00 -14.78 21.72
CA LYS A 186 27.81 -14.19 22.33
C LYS A 186 27.57 -12.76 21.83
N LYS A 187 28.59 -11.92 21.85
CA LYS A 187 28.51 -10.53 21.37
C LYS A 187 28.04 -10.47 19.91
N SER A 188 28.54 -11.35 19.05
CA SER A 188 28.10 -11.39 17.64
C SER A 188 26.61 -11.69 17.49
N TYR A 189 26.03 -12.53 18.36
CA TYR A 189 24.60 -12.83 18.33
C TYR A 189 23.75 -11.69 18.93
N LEU A 190 24.21 -11.04 20.01
CA LEU A 190 23.53 -9.87 20.58
C LEU A 190 23.49 -8.72 19.57
N LEU A 191 24.60 -8.41 18.91
CA LEU A 191 24.66 -7.44 17.82
C LEU A 191 23.73 -7.84 16.66
N ALA A 192 23.67 -9.13 16.30
CA ALA A 192 22.78 -9.60 15.26
C ALA A 192 21.30 -9.34 15.61
N ILE A 193 20.88 -9.57 16.85
CA ILE A 193 19.54 -9.27 17.35
C ILE A 193 19.24 -7.76 17.28
N GLN A 194 20.20 -6.93 17.70
CA GLN A 194 20.06 -5.48 17.62
C GLN A 194 19.89 -5.01 16.16
N VAL A 195 20.69 -5.53 15.22
CA VAL A 195 20.60 -5.22 13.78
C VAL A 195 19.26 -5.67 13.20
N MET A 196 18.71 -6.83 13.62
CA MET A 196 17.40 -7.30 13.17
C MET A 196 16.26 -6.31 13.47
N ARG A 197 16.38 -5.52 14.52
CA ARG A 197 15.37 -4.55 14.96
C ARG A 197 15.66 -3.12 14.50
N ASN A 198 16.88 -2.84 14.05
CA ASN A 198 17.24 -1.51 13.57
C ASN A 198 16.77 -1.28 12.14
N MET A 199 15.95 -0.24 11.95
CA MET A 199 15.46 0.19 10.63
C MET A 199 16.44 1.09 9.88
N GLY A 200 17.42 1.68 10.58
CA GLY A 200 18.45 2.52 9.99
C GLY A 200 19.66 1.73 9.46
N PRO A 201 20.71 2.44 8.99
CA PRO A 201 21.95 1.86 8.47
C PRO A 201 22.68 1.04 9.53
N CYS A 202 23.13 -0.16 9.18
CA CYS A 202 23.78 -1.09 10.12
C CYS A 202 25.19 -1.54 9.71
N LEU A 203 25.85 -0.89 8.76
CA LEU A 203 27.13 -1.32 8.21
C LEU A 203 28.22 -1.51 9.28
N THR A 204 28.31 -0.60 10.27
CA THR A 204 29.31 -0.70 11.36
C THR A 204 29.11 -1.97 12.17
N ALA A 205 27.87 -2.24 12.60
CA ALA A 205 27.53 -3.45 13.34
C ALA A 205 27.75 -4.73 12.51
N LEU A 206 27.43 -4.71 11.22
CA LEU A 206 27.66 -5.84 10.32
C LEU A 206 29.16 -6.16 10.18
N LYS A 207 30.01 -5.14 10.10
CA LYS A 207 31.47 -5.31 10.11
C LYS A 207 31.95 -5.94 11.41
N GLU A 208 31.47 -5.46 12.56
CA GLU A 208 31.82 -6.00 13.87
C GLU A 208 31.34 -7.46 14.03
N ILE A 209 30.10 -7.79 13.64
CA ILE A 209 29.59 -9.18 13.66
C ILE A 209 30.52 -10.09 12.85
N TYR A 210 30.90 -9.67 11.63
CA TYR A 210 31.78 -10.47 10.78
C TYR A 210 33.18 -10.65 11.38
N GLN A 211 33.73 -9.63 12.01
CA GLN A 211 35.05 -9.70 12.69
C GLN A 211 34.99 -10.64 13.91
N LEU A 212 33.95 -10.56 14.72
CA LEU A 212 33.77 -11.38 15.92
C LEU A 212 33.48 -12.86 15.60
N ASN A 213 32.59 -13.08 14.63
CA ASN A 213 32.14 -14.42 14.24
C ASN A 213 31.70 -14.46 12.76
N PRO A 214 32.63 -14.75 11.81
CA PRO A 214 32.30 -14.86 10.39
C PRO A 214 31.26 -15.93 10.07
N ASN A 215 31.09 -16.92 10.95
CA ASN A 215 30.14 -18.03 10.82
C ASN A 215 28.82 -17.79 11.57
N ASN A 216 28.54 -16.57 12.00
CA ASN A 216 27.26 -16.25 12.62
C ASN A 216 26.10 -16.64 11.69
N LYS A 217 25.24 -17.55 12.13
CA LYS A 217 24.16 -18.12 11.28
C LYS A 217 23.15 -17.09 10.75
N TYR A 218 23.06 -15.90 11.38
CA TYR A 218 22.18 -14.83 10.93
C TYR A 218 22.86 -13.85 9.97
N PHE A 219 24.18 -13.97 9.76
CA PHE A 219 24.91 -12.97 8.99
C PHE A 219 24.38 -12.79 7.57
N ASN A 220 24.15 -13.89 6.84
CA ASN A 220 23.57 -13.83 5.49
C ASN A 220 22.16 -13.21 5.48
N PHE A 221 21.34 -13.52 6.48
CA PHE A 221 20.03 -12.91 6.65
C PHE A 221 20.14 -11.40 6.88
N LEU A 222 21.10 -10.96 7.69
CA LEU A 222 21.33 -9.54 7.96
C LEU A 222 21.85 -8.78 6.74
N LEU A 223 22.71 -9.40 5.93
CA LEU A 223 23.13 -8.82 4.64
C LEU A 223 21.95 -8.61 3.70
N ASN A 224 21.05 -9.62 3.58
CA ASN A 224 19.82 -9.48 2.80
C ASN A 224 18.92 -8.37 3.32
N ARG A 225 18.74 -8.33 4.62
CA ARG A 225 17.94 -7.28 5.25
C ARG A 225 18.49 -5.89 4.94
N GLU A 226 19.81 -5.74 4.93
CA GLU A 226 20.46 -4.47 4.59
C GLU A 226 20.27 -4.11 3.12
N VAL A 227 20.36 -5.09 2.21
CA VAL A 227 20.05 -4.89 0.79
C VAL A 227 18.57 -4.46 0.62
N ASN A 228 17.63 -5.10 1.32
CA ASN A 228 16.21 -4.73 1.26
C ASN A 228 15.96 -3.29 1.76
N LYS A 229 16.68 -2.86 2.82
CA LYS A 229 16.59 -1.47 3.28
C LYS A 229 17.13 -0.49 2.24
N ILE A 230 18.27 -0.79 1.64
CA ILE A 230 18.88 0.01 0.56
C ILE A 230 17.93 0.09 -0.65
N GLU A 231 17.33 -1.03 -1.03
CA GLU A 231 16.31 -1.07 -2.09
C GLU A 231 15.15 -0.15 -1.76
N ASP A 232 14.61 -0.24 -0.54
CA ASP A 232 13.50 0.60 -0.09
C ASP A 232 13.87 2.09 -0.07
N TRP A 233 15.05 2.45 0.44
CA TRP A 233 15.48 3.84 0.53
C TRP A 233 15.76 4.50 -0.82
N ILE A 234 16.28 3.75 -1.80
CA ILE A 234 16.70 4.29 -3.10
C ILE A 234 15.65 4.07 -4.18
N LEU A 235 15.06 2.87 -4.25
CA LEU A 235 14.14 2.53 -5.35
C LEU A 235 12.68 2.89 -5.04
N THR A 236 12.23 2.76 -3.81
CA THR A 236 10.85 3.12 -3.45
C THR A 236 10.49 4.56 -3.83
N PRO A 237 11.33 5.60 -3.59
CA PRO A 237 11.04 6.94 -4.07
C PRO A 237 10.90 7.05 -5.60
N GLN A 238 11.60 6.21 -6.35
CA GLN A 238 11.49 6.19 -7.83
C GLN A 238 10.18 5.55 -8.30
N TYR A 239 9.64 4.61 -7.52
CA TYR A 239 8.35 3.96 -7.84
C TYR A 239 7.14 4.83 -7.49
N THR A 240 7.31 5.91 -6.74
CA THR A 240 6.24 6.81 -6.30
C THR A 240 5.56 7.60 -7.40
N SER A 241 6.10 7.61 -8.61
CA SER A 241 5.36 8.11 -9.77
C SER A 241 4.10 7.27 -10.06
N PHE A 242 4.05 6.02 -9.62
CA PHE A 242 2.88 5.14 -9.70
C PHE A 242 2.12 5.00 -8.38
N THR A 243 2.78 5.27 -7.26
CA THR A 243 2.18 5.23 -5.92
C THR A 243 2.53 6.54 -5.22
N PRO A 244 1.63 7.52 -5.20
CA PRO A 244 1.95 8.91 -4.87
C PRO A 244 2.35 9.16 -3.41
N TYR A 245 2.64 8.14 -2.62
CA TYR A 245 2.86 8.32 -1.19
C TYR A 245 4.19 7.80 -0.69
N VAL A 246 5.22 8.64 -0.73
CA VAL A 246 6.40 8.49 0.13
C VAL A 246 6.62 9.79 0.90
N GLY A 247 5.94 9.90 2.05
CA GLY A 247 6.17 10.95 3.03
C GLY A 247 5.79 12.37 2.59
N TRP A 248 5.67 13.22 3.59
CA TRP A 248 5.14 14.58 3.49
C TRP A 248 6.15 15.62 3.00
N ASP A 249 7.44 15.22 2.81
CA ASP A 249 8.53 16.16 2.53
C ASP A 249 9.47 15.60 1.43
N ASN A 250 9.23 16.04 0.19
CA ASN A 250 10.07 15.68 -0.95
C ASN A 250 11.52 16.18 -0.79
N ASP A 251 11.74 17.27 -0.08
CA ASP A 251 13.09 17.79 0.15
C ASP A 251 13.86 16.90 1.11
N GLN A 252 13.18 16.31 2.09
CA GLN A 252 13.79 15.31 2.99
C GLN A 252 14.15 14.03 2.23
N VAL A 253 13.28 13.55 1.34
CA VAL A 253 13.57 12.39 0.49
C VAL A 253 14.80 12.65 -0.39
N ASN A 254 14.88 13.81 -1.04
CA ASN A 254 16.03 14.17 -1.88
C ASN A 254 17.33 14.31 -1.09
N ARG A 255 17.27 14.87 0.12
CA ARG A 255 18.45 14.95 1.01
C ARG A 255 18.93 13.58 1.47
N ASN A 256 18.01 12.69 1.78
CA ASN A 256 18.34 11.33 2.21
C ASN A 256 18.89 10.50 1.06
N PHE A 257 18.38 10.65 -0.15
CA PHE A 257 18.83 9.90 -1.32
C PHE A 257 20.35 9.92 -1.49
N ASN A 258 20.99 11.09 -1.39
CA ASN A 258 22.45 11.21 -1.51
C ASN A 258 23.20 10.48 -0.39
N LYS A 259 22.67 10.50 0.84
CA LYS A 259 23.26 9.78 1.99
C LYS A 259 23.12 8.27 1.79
N ASP A 260 21.96 7.82 1.34
CA ASP A 260 21.68 6.41 1.12
C ASP A 260 22.48 5.85 -0.05
N PHE A 261 22.71 6.66 -1.08
CA PHE A 261 23.58 6.30 -2.22
C PHE A 261 25.03 6.14 -1.80
N LEU A 262 25.58 7.06 -0.97
CA LEU A 262 26.93 6.95 -0.40
C LEU A 262 27.05 5.75 0.54
N TYR A 263 26.03 5.51 1.35
CA TYR A 263 25.97 4.35 2.23
C TYR A 263 26.00 3.05 1.41
N THR A 264 25.22 2.97 0.33
CA THR A 264 25.18 1.82 -0.57
C THR A 264 26.55 1.53 -1.18
N SER A 265 27.29 2.57 -1.58
CA SER A 265 28.67 2.40 -2.07
C SER A 265 29.59 1.82 -0.99
N SER A 266 29.49 2.33 0.25
CA SER A 266 30.29 1.84 1.38
C SER A 266 29.91 0.40 1.78
N PHE A 267 28.63 0.03 1.63
CA PHE A 267 28.15 -1.31 1.87
C PHE A 267 28.62 -2.29 0.77
N LEU A 268 28.62 -1.85 -0.50
CA LEU A 268 29.18 -2.62 -1.62
C LEU A 268 30.69 -2.87 -1.42
N ASP A 269 31.44 -1.85 -1.00
CA ASP A 269 32.87 -2.00 -0.70
C ASP A 269 33.09 -3.09 0.37
N PHE A 270 32.29 -3.06 1.43
CA PHE A 270 32.37 -4.09 2.47
C PHE A 270 32.01 -5.48 1.94
N THR A 271 30.89 -5.64 1.25
CA THR A 271 30.45 -6.96 0.74
C THR A 271 31.43 -7.53 -0.26
N SER A 272 32.13 -6.70 -1.02
CA SER A 272 33.17 -7.12 -1.97
C SER A 272 34.42 -7.69 -1.30
N THR A 273 34.66 -7.38 -0.03
CA THR A 273 35.83 -7.90 0.73
C THR A 273 35.54 -9.19 1.47
N LEU A 274 34.27 -9.61 1.58
CA LEU A 274 33.88 -10.79 2.35
C LEU A 274 34.45 -12.08 1.75
N LYS A 275 35.20 -12.82 2.55
CA LYS A 275 35.70 -14.16 2.21
C LYS A 275 34.66 -15.18 2.64
N ILE A 276 33.83 -15.62 1.71
CA ILE A 276 32.74 -16.56 1.97
C ILE A 276 33.07 -17.88 1.23
N ASP A 277 32.66 -19.01 1.79
CA ASP A 277 32.89 -20.31 1.18
C ASP A 277 32.24 -20.45 -0.21
N LYS A 278 32.61 -21.50 -0.95
CA LYS A 278 32.17 -21.69 -2.35
C LYS A 278 30.64 -21.71 -2.52
N GLN A 279 29.88 -22.15 -1.51
CA GLN A 279 28.43 -22.26 -1.58
C GLN A 279 27.73 -20.91 -1.42
N ASN A 280 28.30 -20.03 -0.59
CA ASN A 280 27.83 -18.68 -0.38
C ASN A 280 28.39 -17.68 -1.40
N ASN A 281 29.35 -18.06 -2.22
CA ASN A 281 29.98 -17.17 -3.20
C ASN A 281 28.97 -16.66 -4.25
N MET A 282 28.08 -17.52 -4.73
CA MET A 282 27.05 -17.17 -5.71
C MET A 282 26.06 -16.12 -5.16
N TYR A 283 25.71 -16.25 -3.89
CA TYR A 283 24.86 -15.31 -3.18
C TYR A 283 25.49 -13.93 -3.08
N MET A 284 26.80 -13.86 -2.74
CA MET A 284 27.53 -12.60 -2.71
C MET A 284 27.69 -11.97 -4.09
N VAL A 285 27.82 -12.79 -5.14
CA VAL A 285 27.85 -12.32 -6.52
C VAL A 285 26.51 -11.62 -6.85
N LEU A 286 25.36 -12.19 -6.46
CA LEU A 286 24.05 -11.55 -6.65
C LEU A 286 23.94 -10.23 -5.89
N ILE A 287 24.32 -10.20 -4.61
CA ILE A 287 24.30 -8.96 -3.81
C ILE A 287 25.16 -7.88 -4.47
N ASN A 288 26.41 -8.19 -4.81
CA ASN A 288 27.31 -7.21 -5.41
C ASN A 288 26.86 -6.74 -6.79
N SER A 289 26.27 -7.60 -7.59
CA SER A 289 25.68 -7.21 -8.88
C SER A 289 24.48 -6.28 -8.65
N TYR A 290 23.57 -6.64 -7.75
CA TYR A 290 22.38 -5.85 -7.48
C TYR A 290 22.71 -4.47 -6.90
N LEU A 291 23.69 -4.38 -5.96
CA LEU A 291 24.16 -3.11 -5.44
C LEU A 291 24.81 -2.24 -6.54
N ASN A 292 25.56 -2.84 -7.48
CA ASN A 292 26.07 -2.10 -8.65
C ASN A 292 24.94 -1.58 -9.55
N TYR A 293 23.86 -2.37 -9.75
CA TYR A 293 22.68 -1.90 -10.46
C TYR A 293 22.02 -0.72 -9.76
N ILE A 294 21.78 -0.80 -8.45
CA ILE A 294 21.23 0.31 -7.64
C ILE A 294 22.10 1.57 -7.73
N LEU A 295 23.43 1.41 -7.80
CA LEU A 295 24.39 2.51 -7.98
C LEU A 295 24.54 2.98 -9.44
N HIS A 296 23.66 2.55 -10.35
CA HIS A 296 23.70 2.86 -11.79
C HIS A 296 25.02 2.45 -12.49
N ARG A 297 25.70 1.41 -11.97
CA ARG A 297 26.95 0.85 -12.54
C ARG A 297 26.60 -0.40 -13.37
N ASN A 298 25.71 -0.26 -14.36
CA ASN A 298 25.10 -1.37 -15.11
C ASN A 298 26.14 -2.32 -15.75
N GLY A 299 27.19 -1.79 -16.39
CA GLY A 299 28.24 -2.60 -16.98
C GLY A 299 28.93 -3.50 -15.94
N LYS A 300 29.31 -2.93 -14.78
CA LYS A 300 29.90 -3.72 -13.67
C LYS A 300 28.93 -4.77 -13.13
N ALA A 301 27.66 -4.43 -13.04
CA ALA A 301 26.64 -5.38 -12.59
C ALA A 301 26.55 -6.59 -13.52
N LEU A 302 26.54 -6.37 -14.84
CA LEU A 302 26.54 -7.45 -15.85
C LEU A 302 27.83 -8.27 -15.82
N ASP A 303 29.01 -7.62 -15.77
CA ASP A 303 30.33 -8.30 -15.66
C ASP A 303 30.41 -9.24 -14.43
N ILE A 304 29.70 -8.89 -13.36
CA ILE A 304 29.61 -9.71 -12.16
C ILE A 304 28.64 -10.88 -12.39
N LEU A 305 27.51 -10.65 -13.03
CA LEU A 305 26.52 -11.70 -13.32
C LEU A 305 27.07 -12.76 -14.30
N ASP A 306 27.87 -12.37 -15.27
CA ASP A 306 28.47 -13.28 -16.25
C ASP A 306 29.39 -14.32 -15.61
N LYS A 307 29.87 -14.05 -14.39
CA LYS A 307 30.67 -14.98 -13.60
C LYS A 307 29.81 -16.03 -12.88
N ILE A 308 28.50 -15.88 -12.88
CA ILE A 308 27.57 -16.86 -12.32
C ILE A 308 27.50 -18.04 -13.30
N GLN A 309 28.12 -19.15 -12.93
CA GLN A 309 27.83 -20.43 -13.56
C GLN A 309 26.40 -20.83 -13.16
N LEU A 310 25.65 -21.45 -14.09
CA LEU A 310 24.32 -21.97 -13.78
C LEU A 310 24.35 -22.78 -12.49
N SER A 311 23.71 -22.27 -11.48
CA SER A 311 23.60 -22.92 -10.17
C SER A 311 22.56 -24.04 -10.22
N ASN A 312 22.78 -25.08 -9.41
CA ASN A 312 21.72 -26.05 -9.15
C ASN A 312 20.55 -25.43 -8.35
N ASP A 313 20.78 -24.28 -7.74
CA ASP A 313 19.74 -23.51 -7.04
C ASP A 313 18.94 -22.67 -8.03
N LYS A 314 17.69 -23.06 -8.23
CA LYS A 314 16.75 -22.35 -9.12
C LYS A 314 16.49 -20.91 -8.69
N ALA A 315 16.51 -20.61 -7.37
CA ALA A 315 16.26 -19.27 -6.86
C ALA A 315 17.38 -18.29 -7.26
N ILE A 316 18.64 -18.72 -7.15
CA ILE A 316 19.80 -17.95 -7.60
C ILE A 316 19.69 -17.62 -9.10
N ASN A 317 19.35 -18.62 -9.92
CA ASN A 317 19.24 -18.43 -11.36
C ASN A 317 18.09 -17.45 -11.74
N ILE A 318 16.96 -17.53 -11.05
CA ILE A 318 15.84 -16.59 -11.25
C ILE A 318 16.28 -15.18 -10.87
N GLN A 319 16.93 -15.02 -9.73
CA GLN A 319 17.38 -13.72 -9.25
C GLN A 319 18.40 -13.08 -10.20
N ALA A 320 19.38 -13.85 -10.69
CA ALA A 320 20.38 -13.39 -11.65
C ALA A 320 19.73 -12.89 -12.95
N LYS A 321 18.80 -13.66 -13.51
CA LYS A 321 18.04 -13.27 -14.71
C LYS A 321 17.20 -12.03 -14.46
N THR A 322 16.60 -11.89 -13.29
CA THR A 322 15.80 -10.73 -12.91
C THR A 322 16.66 -9.47 -12.86
N ILE A 323 17.83 -9.51 -12.24
CA ILE A 323 18.77 -8.38 -12.20
C ILE A 323 19.21 -8.00 -13.63
N ALA A 324 19.58 -8.96 -14.47
CA ALA A 324 19.95 -8.71 -15.85
C ALA A 324 18.83 -8.04 -16.65
N LEU A 325 17.58 -8.49 -16.46
CA LEU A 325 16.40 -7.91 -17.10
C LEU A 325 16.13 -6.49 -16.61
N LEU A 326 16.23 -6.22 -15.29
CA LEU A 326 16.09 -4.86 -14.76
C LEU A 326 17.15 -3.91 -15.32
N ILE A 327 18.38 -4.39 -15.51
CA ILE A 327 19.45 -3.61 -16.16
C ILE A 327 19.07 -3.27 -17.60
N LYS A 328 18.62 -4.24 -18.42
CA LYS A 328 18.15 -4.01 -19.78
C LYS A 328 17.05 -2.94 -19.84
N LEU A 329 16.07 -3.06 -18.93
CA LEU A 329 14.96 -2.09 -18.82
C LEU A 329 15.45 -0.69 -18.39
N SER A 330 16.42 -0.60 -17.49
CA SER A 330 16.97 0.68 -17.02
C SER A 330 17.76 1.41 -18.14
N GLU A 331 18.23 0.68 -19.14
CA GLU A 331 18.84 1.22 -20.37
C GLU A 331 17.80 1.60 -21.43
N LYS A 332 16.53 1.63 -21.06
CA LYS A 332 15.36 1.94 -21.93
C LYS A 332 15.25 0.99 -23.13
N ARG A 333 15.73 -0.22 -22.99
CA ARG A 333 15.50 -1.28 -23.95
C ARG A 333 14.15 -1.92 -23.69
N ALA A 334 13.27 -1.84 -24.66
CA ALA A 334 11.99 -2.50 -24.62
C ALA A 334 11.61 -2.94 -26.04
N ASP A 335 11.40 -4.24 -26.20
CA ASP A 335 10.99 -4.89 -27.43
C ASP A 335 10.17 -6.16 -27.09
N LYS A 336 9.79 -6.93 -28.11
CA LYS A 336 9.00 -8.16 -27.89
C LYS A 336 9.76 -9.25 -27.12
N GLU A 337 11.07 -9.30 -27.22
CA GLU A 337 11.89 -10.25 -26.47
C GLU A 337 11.87 -9.90 -24.98
N ILE A 338 12.05 -8.62 -24.66
CA ILE A 338 11.94 -8.09 -23.28
C ILE A 338 10.54 -8.32 -22.72
N GLU A 339 9.47 -8.13 -23.49
CA GLU A 339 8.10 -8.44 -23.06
C GLU A 339 7.95 -9.91 -22.64
N ASN A 340 8.52 -10.83 -23.44
CA ASN A 340 8.51 -12.26 -23.11
C ASN A 340 9.35 -12.57 -21.87
N GLU A 341 10.52 -11.94 -21.71
CA GLU A 341 11.35 -12.11 -20.51
C GLU A 341 10.61 -11.62 -19.25
N ILE A 342 9.91 -10.48 -19.32
CA ILE A 342 9.07 -9.97 -18.21
C ILE A 342 7.98 -10.99 -17.87
N TYR A 343 7.22 -11.45 -18.87
CA TYR A 343 6.16 -12.43 -18.68
C TYR A 343 6.67 -13.72 -18.05
N GLU A 344 7.76 -14.27 -18.56
CA GLU A 344 8.38 -15.49 -18.01
C GLU A 344 8.86 -15.30 -16.56
N THR A 345 9.45 -14.15 -16.24
CA THR A 345 9.92 -13.84 -14.89
C THR A 345 8.74 -13.79 -13.91
N ILE A 346 7.63 -13.21 -14.31
CA ILE A 346 6.39 -13.17 -13.53
C ILE A 346 5.85 -14.59 -13.30
N MET A 347 5.75 -15.39 -14.36
CA MET A 347 5.19 -16.75 -14.28
C MET A 347 6.08 -17.72 -13.48
N LYS A 348 7.39 -17.53 -13.51
CA LYS A 348 8.37 -18.37 -12.80
C LYS A 348 8.74 -17.83 -11.42
N SER A 349 8.07 -16.76 -10.97
CA SER A 349 8.38 -16.11 -9.68
C SER A 349 8.20 -17.09 -8.51
N PRO A 350 9.13 -17.12 -7.53
CA PRO A 350 9.10 -18.05 -6.42
C PRO A 350 8.02 -17.74 -5.37
N GLY A 351 7.39 -16.57 -5.45
CA GLY A 351 6.35 -16.18 -4.52
C GLY A 351 5.76 -14.82 -4.82
N TYR A 352 4.69 -14.52 -4.09
CA TYR A 352 3.87 -13.33 -4.27
C TYR A 352 4.65 -12.01 -4.07
N ALA A 353 5.43 -11.92 -2.98
CA ALA A 353 6.19 -10.71 -2.68
C ALA A 353 7.22 -10.37 -3.76
N PHE A 354 7.98 -11.37 -4.20
CA PHE A 354 8.94 -11.21 -5.30
C PHE A 354 8.27 -10.77 -6.58
N ARG A 355 7.15 -11.42 -6.96
CA ARG A 355 6.41 -11.09 -8.17
C ARG A 355 5.92 -9.64 -8.16
N ASN A 356 5.34 -9.18 -7.06
CA ASN A 356 4.83 -7.82 -6.96
C ASN A 356 5.94 -6.78 -7.02
N GLN A 357 7.04 -7.00 -6.32
CA GLN A 357 8.18 -6.09 -6.36
C GLN A 357 8.79 -6.03 -7.78
N PHE A 358 8.92 -7.15 -8.45
CA PHE A 358 9.38 -7.19 -9.83
C PHE A 358 8.43 -6.44 -10.78
N ILE A 359 7.11 -6.66 -10.66
CA ILE A 359 6.10 -5.95 -11.47
C ILE A 359 6.24 -4.43 -11.28
N ARG A 360 6.39 -3.95 -10.04
CA ARG A 360 6.57 -2.52 -9.74
C ARG A 360 7.83 -1.97 -10.41
N SER A 361 8.95 -2.65 -10.24
CA SER A 361 10.23 -2.24 -10.82
C SER A 361 10.18 -2.20 -12.35
N ALA A 362 9.68 -3.26 -12.97
CA ALA A 362 9.56 -3.35 -14.42
C ALA A 362 8.59 -2.29 -14.98
N SER A 363 7.44 -2.09 -14.32
CA SER A 363 6.46 -1.07 -14.72
C SER A 363 7.07 0.33 -14.68
N ARG A 364 7.80 0.65 -13.61
CA ARG A 364 8.43 1.97 -13.48
C ARG A 364 9.46 2.21 -14.57
N LEU A 365 10.27 1.21 -14.89
CA LEU A 365 11.28 1.33 -15.95
C LEU A 365 10.65 1.41 -17.34
N LEU A 366 9.59 0.65 -17.60
CA LEU A 366 8.83 0.74 -18.85
C LEU A 366 8.11 2.09 -19.00
N PHE A 367 7.71 2.72 -17.91
CA PHE A 367 7.06 4.03 -17.94
C PHE A 367 7.95 5.13 -18.54
N ASP A 368 9.26 5.01 -18.40
CA ASP A 368 10.22 5.94 -18.98
C ASP A 368 10.47 5.72 -20.49
N VAL A 369 9.86 4.68 -21.09
CA VAL A 369 9.91 4.39 -22.52
C VAL A 369 8.58 4.79 -23.15
N PRO A 370 8.51 5.86 -23.96
CA PRO A 370 7.24 6.44 -24.41
C PRO A 370 6.28 5.45 -25.06
N GLU A 371 6.77 4.53 -25.89
CA GLU A 371 5.97 3.52 -26.59
C GLU A 371 5.43 2.41 -25.65
N TYR A 372 5.98 2.31 -24.45
CA TYR A 372 5.64 1.30 -23.45
C TYR A 372 4.84 1.82 -22.24
N ARG A 373 4.58 3.14 -22.18
CA ARG A 373 3.87 3.77 -21.05
C ARG A 373 2.50 3.11 -20.79
N ALA A 374 1.71 2.87 -21.83
CA ALA A 374 0.42 2.20 -21.70
C ALA A 374 0.55 0.77 -21.14
N LYS A 375 1.57 0.02 -21.57
CA LYS A 375 1.87 -1.32 -21.03
C LYS A 375 2.36 -1.24 -19.59
N ALA A 376 3.09 -0.19 -19.22
CA ALA A 376 3.50 0.05 -17.84
C ALA A 376 2.31 0.25 -16.91
N PHE A 377 1.30 1.04 -17.30
CA PHE A 377 0.05 1.21 -16.53
C PHE A 377 -0.73 -0.11 -16.38
N LEU A 378 -0.82 -0.89 -17.46
CA LEU A 378 -1.47 -2.20 -17.41
C LEU A 378 -0.68 -3.20 -16.56
N LEU A 379 0.64 -3.15 -16.60
CA LEU A 379 1.50 -4.06 -15.84
C LEU A 379 1.43 -3.76 -14.33
N ILE A 380 1.50 -2.48 -13.92
CA ILE A 380 1.44 -2.13 -12.49
C ILE A 380 0.12 -2.55 -11.86
N SER A 381 -0.98 -2.50 -12.61
CA SER A 381 -2.30 -2.92 -12.12
C SER A 381 -2.38 -4.44 -11.83
N GLN A 382 -1.41 -5.23 -12.30
CA GLN A 382 -1.28 -6.66 -11.97
C GLN A 382 -0.57 -6.90 -10.62
N SER A 383 -0.01 -5.86 -10.00
CA SER A 383 0.55 -5.96 -8.67
C SER A 383 -0.57 -5.89 -7.64
N SER A 384 -0.95 -7.04 -7.07
CA SER A 384 -1.92 -7.07 -5.99
C SER A 384 -1.22 -6.99 -4.64
N PHE A 385 -1.65 -6.06 -3.79
CA PHE A 385 -1.35 -6.07 -2.37
C PHE A 385 -2.51 -6.69 -1.60
N PRO A 386 -2.27 -7.39 -0.47
CA PRO A 386 -3.35 -8.02 0.31
C PRO A 386 -4.31 -7.02 0.97
N MET A 387 -4.05 -5.73 0.91
CA MET A 387 -4.92 -4.69 1.43
C MET A 387 -5.25 -3.71 0.30
N ASN A 388 -6.49 -3.68 -0.11
CA ASN A 388 -7.28 -2.64 -0.81
C ASN A 388 -6.48 -1.40 -1.30
N ASP A 389 -5.36 -1.62 -2.00
CA ASP A 389 -4.54 -0.55 -2.54
C ASP A 389 -5.23 -0.03 -3.81
N LEU A 390 -6.16 0.91 -3.64
CA LEU A 390 -6.73 1.73 -4.72
C LEU A 390 -5.62 2.33 -5.61
N TRP A 391 -4.43 2.50 -5.06
CA TRP A 391 -3.25 3.07 -5.71
C TRP A 391 -2.66 2.20 -6.83
N ASN A 392 -2.95 0.90 -6.87
CA ASN A 392 -2.57 0.01 -7.97
C ASN A 392 -3.68 -0.17 -9.00
N ASP A 393 -4.84 0.43 -8.78
CA ASP A 393 -5.95 0.42 -9.72
C ASP A 393 -5.56 1.17 -11.01
N LEU A 394 -5.79 0.55 -12.16
CA LEU A 394 -5.46 1.10 -13.46
C LEU A 394 -6.11 2.49 -13.68
N TYR A 395 -7.35 2.65 -13.26
CA TYR A 395 -8.14 3.85 -13.46
C TYR A 395 -7.56 5.03 -12.66
N TYR A 396 -7.22 4.81 -11.39
CA TYR A 396 -6.57 5.81 -10.53
C TYR A 396 -5.17 6.17 -11.03
N ASN A 397 -4.36 5.17 -11.40
CA ASN A 397 -3.02 5.43 -11.93
C ASN A 397 -3.04 6.23 -13.24
N LEU A 398 -3.96 5.90 -14.15
CA LEU A 398 -4.13 6.66 -15.39
C LEU A 398 -4.67 8.07 -15.14
N HIS A 399 -5.55 8.24 -14.15
CA HIS A 399 -6.03 9.55 -13.76
C HIS A 399 -4.87 10.44 -13.29
N ASP A 400 -4.08 9.96 -12.35
CA ASP A 400 -3.05 10.76 -11.67
C ASP A 400 -1.77 10.94 -12.50
N ASN A 401 -1.33 9.92 -13.22
CA ASN A 401 -0.03 9.86 -13.87
C ASN A 401 -0.11 9.75 -15.40
N GLY A 402 -1.25 9.39 -15.95
CA GLY A 402 -1.44 9.20 -17.40
C GLY A 402 -1.87 10.49 -18.10
N ASN A 403 -1.44 10.66 -19.35
CA ASN A 403 -1.99 11.65 -20.26
C ASN A 403 -3.08 11.04 -21.17
N ILE A 404 -3.70 11.85 -22.02
CA ILE A 404 -4.77 11.43 -22.92
C ILE A 404 -4.32 10.30 -23.85
N GLN A 405 -3.09 10.38 -24.37
CA GLN A 405 -2.52 9.36 -25.26
C GLN A 405 -2.30 8.04 -24.52
N ASP A 406 -1.87 8.08 -23.25
CA ASP A 406 -1.72 6.87 -22.43
C ASP A 406 -3.06 6.14 -22.28
N VAL A 407 -4.14 6.86 -22.01
CA VAL A 407 -5.50 6.28 -21.90
C VAL A 407 -5.95 5.68 -23.23
N TYR A 408 -5.70 6.39 -24.33
CA TYR A 408 -6.04 5.90 -25.67
C TYR A 408 -5.31 4.58 -26.01
N GLU A 409 -4.00 4.51 -25.79
CA GLU A 409 -3.21 3.30 -26.07
C GLU A 409 -3.59 2.14 -25.13
N VAL A 410 -3.94 2.42 -23.86
CA VAL A 410 -4.46 1.39 -22.95
C VAL A 410 -5.76 0.80 -23.49
N ILE A 411 -6.72 1.64 -23.93
CA ILE A 411 -7.97 1.18 -24.56
C ILE A 411 -7.68 0.31 -25.77
N LYS A 412 -6.74 0.73 -26.61
CA LYS A 412 -6.33 0.01 -27.82
C LYS A 412 -5.73 -1.37 -27.51
N ILE A 413 -4.88 -1.48 -26.47
CA ILE A 413 -4.30 -2.76 -26.04
C ILE A 413 -5.40 -3.67 -25.48
N ILE A 414 -6.31 -3.16 -24.63
CA ILE A 414 -7.40 -3.94 -24.05
C ILE A 414 -8.30 -4.52 -25.16
N ASN A 415 -8.59 -3.74 -26.20
CA ASN A 415 -9.50 -4.14 -27.30
C ASN A 415 -8.79 -4.87 -28.46
N LYS A 416 -7.47 -5.10 -28.37
CA LYS A 416 -6.71 -5.79 -29.41
C LYS A 416 -7.16 -7.25 -29.56
N GLN A 417 -7.50 -7.68 -30.78
CA GLN A 417 -7.96 -9.05 -31.05
C GLN A 417 -6.86 -10.11 -30.88
N HIS A 418 -5.66 -9.83 -31.38
CA HIS A 418 -4.53 -10.76 -31.31
C HIS A 418 -3.45 -10.20 -30.38
N LYS A 419 -3.47 -10.66 -29.13
CA LYS A 419 -2.54 -10.25 -28.09
C LYS A 419 -1.39 -11.25 -27.95
N SER A 420 -0.18 -10.77 -27.61
CA SER A 420 0.91 -11.63 -27.14
C SER A 420 0.57 -12.22 -25.76
N LEU A 421 1.36 -13.20 -25.28
CA LEU A 421 1.19 -13.73 -23.92
C LEU A 421 1.32 -12.63 -22.86
N PHE A 422 2.27 -11.73 -23.03
CA PHE A 422 2.45 -10.57 -22.17
C PHE A 422 1.25 -9.63 -22.20
N GLU A 423 0.78 -9.26 -23.42
CA GLU A 423 -0.40 -8.38 -23.58
C GLU A 423 -1.68 -9.03 -23.00
N ASN A 424 -1.86 -10.34 -23.17
CA ASN A 424 -2.97 -11.07 -22.53
C ASN A 424 -2.88 -10.99 -21.01
N TYR A 425 -1.69 -11.19 -20.44
CA TYR A 425 -1.48 -11.11 -19.02
C TYR A 425 -1.80 -9.73 -18.45
N ILE A 426 -1.22 -8.67 -19.04
CA ILE A 426 -1.39 -7.30 -18.53
C ILE A 426 -2.79 -6.73 -18.78
N SER A 427 -3.55 -7.26 -19.75
CA SER A 427 -4.92 -6.85 -20.05
C SER A 427 -5.99 -7.76 -19.45
N SER A 428 -5.62 -8.75 -18.62
CA SER A 428 -6.60 -9.61 -17.95
C SER A 428 -7.39 -8.82 -16.90
N SER A 429 -8.71 -8.89 -16.96
CA SER A 429 -9.64 -8.01 -16.22
C SER A 429 -9.75 -8.25 -14.72
N SER A 430 -9.15 -9.32 -14.20
CA SER A 430 -9.36 -9.76 -12.82
C SER A 430 -8.80 -8.83 -11.73
N SER A 431 -8.01 -7.82 -12.11
CA SER A 431 -7.30 -6.94 -11.17
C SER A 431 -7.40 -5.45 -11.49
N HIS A 432 -8.02 -5.06 -12.61
CA HIS A 432 -7.96 -3.69 -13.11
C HIS A 432 -8.87 -2.71 -12.39
N PHE A 433 -9.98 -3.19 -11.83
CA PHE A 433 -10.99 -2.32 -11.23
C PHE A 433 -11.52 -2.93 -9.94
N TYR A 434 -11.31 -2.26 -8.83
CA TYR A 434 -11.99 -2.58 -7.57
C TYR A 434 -13.43 -2.11 -7.64
N ASN A 435 -14.38 -3.05 -7.67
CA ASN A 435 -15.79 -2.74 -7.64
C ASN A 435 -16.32 -2.71 -6.20
N TYR A 436 -16.44 -1.51 -5.64
CA TYR A 436 -17.10 -1.35 -4.35
C TYR A 436 -18.63 -1.44 -4.42
N ASN A 437 -19.26 -1.31 -5.60
CA ASN A 437 -20.73 -1.26 -5.72
C ASN A 437 -21.24 -1.63 -7.13
N LEU A 438 -20.77 -2.66 -7.78
CA LEU A 438 -21.47 -3.15 -8.96
C LEU A 438 -22.43 -4.27 -8.54
N ASP A 439 -23.72 -4.10 -8.85
CA ASP A 439 -24.73 -5.16 -8.75
C ASP A 439 -24.27 -6.40 -9.55
N GLU A 440 -24.63 -7.60 -9.09
CA GLU A 440 -24.18 -8.86 -9.70
C GLU A 440 -24.52 -8.96 -11.20
N GLU A 441 -25.57 -8.29 -11.67
CA GLU A 441 -25.93 -8.20 -13.10
C GLU A 441 -24.88 -7.48 -13.98
N LEU A 442 -24.06 -6.58 -13.41
CA LEU A 442 -23.05 -5.84 -14.16
C LEU A 442 -21.74 -6.62 -14.35
N VAL A 443 -21.57 -7.74 -13.65
CA VAL A 443 -20.36 -8.58 -13.74
C VAL A 443 -20.26 -9.27 -15.12
N GLU A 444 -21.39 -9.65 -15.74
CA GLU A 444 -21.41 -10.28 -17.07
C GLU A 444 -20.95 -9.36 -18.21
N HIS A 445 -20.97 -8.03 -18.03
CA HIS A 445 -20.57 -7.03 -19.03
C HIS A 445 -19.32 -6.24 -18.64
N ARG A 446 -18.48 -6.80 -17.80
CA ARG A 446 -17.31 -6.13 -17.18
C ARG A 446 -16.42 -5.44 -18.21
N ASP A 447 -15.99 -6.13 -19.26
CA ASP A 447 -15.07 -5.58 -20.28
C ASP A 447 -15.65 -4.37 -21.02
N PHE A 448 -16.96 -4.36 -21.21
CA PHE A 448 -17.67 -3.25 -21.84
C PHE A 448 -17.68 -2.02 -20.93
N TYR A 449 -17.99 -2.19 -19.64
CA TYR A 449 -17.99 -1.10 -18.67
C TYR A 449 -16.58 -0.55 -18.40
N ASP A 450 -15.59 -1.41 -18.37
CA ASP A 450 -14.18 -0.99 -18.21
C ASP A 450 -13.75 -0.09 -19.37
N THR A 451 -14.09 -0.41 -20.60
CA THR A 451 -13.81 0.44 -21.76
C THR A 451 -14.54 1.77 -21.69
N ILE A 452 -15.81 1.81 -21.22
CA ILE A 452 -16.58 3.05 -21.04
C ILE A 452 -15.95 3.92 -19.96
N ARG A 453 -15.56 3.36 -18.82
CA ARG A 453 -14.89 4.10 -17.74
C ARG A 453 -13.57 4.72 -18.21
N LEU A 454 -12.76 4.00 -18.97
CA LEU A 454 -11.53 4.54 -19.56
C LEU A 454 -11.80 5.65 -20.58
N LYS A 455 -12.85 5.51 -21.40
CA LYS A 455 -13.28 6.59 -22.30
C LYS A 455 -13.80 7.79 -21.52
N GLU A 456 -14.52 7.58 -20.43
CA GLU A 456 -14.96 8.66 -19.54
C GLU A 456 -13.77 9.41 -18.93
N LEU A 457 -12.73 8.68 -18.46
CA LEU A 457 -11.48 9.27 -18.01
C LEU A 457 -10.80 10.09 -19.12
N MET A 458 -10.80 9.60 -20.35
CA MET A 458 -10.27 10.33 -21.50
C MET A 458 -11.04 11.63 -21.75
N ALA A 459 -12.39 11.59 -21.70
CA ALA A 459 -13.22 12.78 -21.81
C ALA A 459 -12.96 13.77 -20.67
N MET A 460 -12.81 13.30 -19.45
CA MET A 460 -12.45 14.11 -18.27
C MET A 460 -11.12 14.84 -18.48
N LYS A 461 -10.09 14.15 -18.99
CA LYS A 461 -8.79 14.78 -19.30
C LYS A 461 -8.91 15.85 -20.41
N TYR A 462 -9.74 15.63 -21.42
CA TYR A 462 -10.06 16.64 -22.42
C TYR A 462 -10.80 17.85 -21.80
N ILE A 463 -11.75 17.65 -20.89
CA ILE A 463 -12.42 18.73 -20.16
C ILE A 463 -11.41 19.55 -19.34
N ASN A 464 -10.52 18.87 -18.64
CA ASN A 464 -9.45 19.51 -17.87
C ASN A 464 -8.46 20.30 -18.75
N ALA A 465 -8.26 19.89 -20.00
CA ALA A 465 -7.47 20.63 -21.00
C ALA A 465 -8.26 21.75 -21.71
N ASP A 466 -9.56 21.94 -21.44
CA ASP A 466 -10.49 22.82 -22.16
C ASP A 466 -10.72 22.42 -23.64
N GLU A 467 -10.44 21.17 -23.99
CA GLU A 467 -10.66 20.58 -25.30
C GLU A 467 -12.07 19.97 -25.40
N LEU A 468 -13.09 20.81 -25.18
CA LEU A 468 -14.48 20.37 -24.99
C LEU A 468 -15.07 19.64 -26.21
N GLN A 469 -14.63 19.97 -27.43
CA GLN A 469 -15.08 19.28 -28.65
C GLN A 469 -14.57 17.83 -28.68
N ASN A 470 -13.32 17.62 -28.24
CA ASN A 470 -12.73 16.27 -28.19
C ASN A 470 -13.43 15.44 -27.09
N ALA A 471 -13.71 16.06 -25.93
CA ALA A 471 -14.50 15.40 -24.88
C ALA A 471 -15.89 14.99 -25.36
N LEU A 472 -16.59 15.88 -26.08
CA LEU A 472 -17.90 15.59 -26.66
C LEU A 472 -17.84 14.46 -27.72
N ALA A 473 -16.78 14.46 -28.55
CA ALA A 473 -16.57 13.38 -29.52
C ALA A 473 -16.42 12.02 -28.85
N VAL A 474 -15.74 11.96 -27.70
CA VAL A 474 -15.67 10.72 -26.89
C VAL A 474 -17.06 10.34 -26.37
N TYR A 475 -17.80 11.25 -25.76
CA TYR A 475 -19.13 11.00 -25.22
C TYR A 475 -20.13 10.56 -26.29
N ASN A 476 -19.99 11.03 -27.53
CA ASN A 476 -20.83 10.57 -28.65
C ASN A 476 -20.60 9.09 -29.04
N THR A 477 -19.56 8.44 -28.52
CA THR A 477 -19.35 7.00 -28.70
C THR A 477 -20.05 6.13 -27.65
N PHE A 478 -20.71 6.75 -26.66
CA PHE A 478 -21.38 6.03 -25.59
C PHE A 478 -22.82 5.67 -26.00
N PRO A 479 -23.34 4.52 -25.54
CA PRO A 479 -24.72 4.17 -25.79
C PRO A 479 -25.66 5.16 -25.06
N GLU A 480 -26.83 5.43 -25.65
CA GLU A 480 -27.77 6.38 -25.07
C GLU A 480 -28.25 5.95 -23.67
N SER A 481 -28.39 4.64 -23.43
CA SER A 481 -28.74 4.07 -22.12
C SER A 481 -27.73 4.39 -21.01
N TYR A 482 -26.48 4.69 -21.35
CA TYR A 482 -25.47 5.09 -20.37
C TYR A 482 -25.88 6.37 -19.65
N TRP A 483 -26.50 7.32 -20.35
CA TRP A 483 -26.84 8.64 -19.83
C TRP A 483 -28.01 8.64 -18.85
N GLU A 484 -28.83 7.60 -18.83
CA GLU A 484 -29.94 7.46 -17.89
C GLU A 484 -29.48 7.32 -16.44
N THR A 485 -28.24 6.91 -16.22
CA THR A 485 -27.63 6.67 -14.91
C THR A 485 -26.81 7.85 -14.38
N TYR A 486 -26.55 8.89 -15.19
CA TYR A 486 -25.70 10.03 -14.81
C TYR A 486 -26.43 11.34 -14.91
N TYR A 487 -26.76 11.92 -13.76
CA TYR A 487 -27.51 13.16 -13.64
C TYR A 487 -26.79 14.20 -12.82
N HIS A 488 -26.94 15.48 -13.21
CA HIS A 488 -26.32 16.61 -12.55
C HIS A 488 -27.33 17.74 -12.37
N ASP A 489 -27.19 18.49 -11.28
CA ASP A 489 -27.89 19.78 -11.11
C ASP A 489 -27.52 20.75 -12.24
N ASP A 490 -28.33 21.80 -12.42
CA ASP A 490 -28.05 22.80 -13.44
C ASP A 490 -26.68 23.47 -13.18
N PRO A 491 -25.66 23.19 -13.99
CA PRO A 491 -24.31 23.67 -13.79
C PRO A 491 -24.14 25.13 -14.24
N PHE A 492 -25.13 25.73 -14.88
CA PHE A 492 -25.08 27.08 -15.42
C PHE A 492 -25.66 28.12 -14.46
N THR A 493 -26.39 27.68 -13.46
CA THR A 493 -27.04 28.55 -12.46
C THR A 493 -26.53 28.25 -11.05
N PHE A 494 -25.20 28.11 -10.89
CA PHE A 494 -24.58 27.82 -9.61
C PHE A 494 -25.00 28.87 -8.55
N SER A 495 -25.49 28.38 -7.43
CA SER A 495 -25.78 29.16 -6.25
C SER A 495 -24.83 28.81 -5.13
N ILE A 496 -24.17 29.80 -4.53
CA ILE A 496 -23.35 29.62 -3.33
C ILE A 496 -24.12 29.06 -2.14
N PHE A 497 -25.45 29.13 -2.19
CA PHE A 497 -26.33 28.60 -1.14
C PHE A 497 -26.62 27.09 -1.29
N ASP A 498 -26.29 26.51 -2.44
CA ASP A 498 -26.62 25.10 -2.71
C ASP A 498 -25.69 24.12 -2.00
N GLY A 499 -24.65 24.57 -1.35
CA GLY A 499 -23.72 23.77 -0.53
C GLY A 499 -23.08 22.58 -1.26
N HIS A 500 -22.03 22.04 -0.68
CA HIS A 500 -21.47 20.74 -1.06
C HIS A 500 -22.41 19.59 -0.63
N ASN A 501 -23.59 19.52 -1.21
CA ASN A 501 -24.40 18.33 -1.07
C ASN A 501 -23.95 17.31 -2.13
N HIS A 502 -23.17 16.31 -1.70
CA HIS A 502 -22.85 15.13 -2.49
C HIS A 502 -24.06 14.22 -2.70
N THR A 503 -25.21 14.56 -2.14
CA THR A 503 -26.46 13.84 -2.37
C THR A 503 -27.01 14.22 -3.72
N GLN A 504 -27.28 13.22 -4.55
CA GLN A 504 -28.07 13.40 -5.77
C GLN A 504 -29.36 14.11 -5.41
N THR A 505 -29.60 15.26 -6.03
CA THR A 505 -30.90 15.92 -5.91
C THR A 505 -31.84 15.33 -6.95
N ASP A 506 -33.10 15.16 -6.61
CA ASP A 506 -34.14 14.55 -7.47
C ASP A 506 -34.46 15.36 -8.76
N LYS A 507 -33.77 16.47 -8.99
CA LYS A 507 -33.94 17.31 -10.18
C LYS A 507 -32.73 17.21 -11.09
N VAL A 508 -32.89 16.39 -12.09
CA VAL A 508 -31.96 16.24 -13.21
C VAL A 508 -32.14 17.36 -14.20
N SER A 509 -31.09 18.15 -14.42
CA SER A 509 -31.11 19.22 -15.44
C SER A 509 -30.35 18.82 -16.70
N TYR A 510 -29.17 18.16 -16.54
CA TYR A 510 -28.28 17.80 -17.66
C TYR A 510 -27.57 16.49 -17.42
N THR A 511 -27.37 15.69 -18.50
CA THR A 511 -26.35 14.66 -18.52
C THR A 511 -24.96 15.27 -18.76
N LYS A 512 -23.87 14.54 -18.50
CA LYS A 512 -22.49 15.02 -18.82
C LYS A 512 -22.35 15.43 -20.28
N LYS A 513 -22.98 14.69 -21.20
CA LYS A 513 -23.01 14.99 -22.64
C LYS A 513 -23.75 16.30 -22.92
N GLN A 514 -24.98 16.44 -22.44
CA GLN A 514 -25.79 17.64 -22.60
C GLN A 514 -25.12 18.89 -21.99
N PHE A 515 -24.45 18.73 -20.85
CA PHE A 515 -23.66 19.81 -20.26
C PHE A 515 -22.58 20.31 -21.23
N LEU A 516 -21.80 19.39 -21.82
CA LEU A 516 -20.74 19.77 -22.78
C LEU A 516 -21.33 20.41 -24.03
N GLU A 517 -22.38 19.86 -24.58
CA GLU A 517 -23.08 20.42 -25.75
C GLU A 517 -23.50 21.89 -25.47
N LYS A 518 -24.10 22.12 -24.31
CA LYS A 518 -24.57 23.45 -23.93
C LYS A 518 -23.44 24.41 -23.63
N LEU A 519 -22.40 23.96 -22.94
CA LEU A 519 -21.21 24.79 -22.69
C LEU A 519 -20.51 25.20 -23.99
N ILE A 520 -20.38 24.28 -24.93
CA ILE A 520 -19.81 24.54 -26.25
C ILE A 520 -20.68 25.55 -27.02
N GLU A 521 -22.00 25.40 -26.97
CA GLU A 521 -22.93 26.34 -27.57
C GLU A 521 -22.76 27.75 -27.01
N TYR A 522 -22.73 27.92 -25.69
CA TYR A 522 -22.55 29.21 -25.03
C TYR A 522 -21.18 29.81 -25.36
N LYS A 523 -20.12 29.05 -25.35
CA LYS A 523 -18.77 29.52 -25.78
C LYS A 523 -18.76 29.98 -27.24
N LYS A 524 -19.49 29.31 -28.14
CA LYS A 524 -19.66 29.72 -29.53
C LYS A 524 -20.42 31.06 -29.65
N GLN A 525 -21.47 31.20 -28.86
CA GLN A 525 -22.21 32.48 -28.84
C GLN A 525 -21.36 33.63 -28.28
N LEU A 526 -20.52 33.38 -27.27
CA LEU A 526 -19.60 34.38 -26.73
C LEU A 526 -18.52 34.83 -27.72
N LYS A 527 -18.15 34.03 -28.74
CA LYS A 527 -17.27 34.50 -29.81
C LYS A 527 -17.92 35.61 -30.63
N VAL A 528 -19.26 35.62 -30.74
CA VAL A 528 -20.00 36.66 -31.45
C VAL A 528 -20.38 37.81 -30.51
N LYS A 529 -20.68 37.52 -29.24
CA LYS A 529 -21.10 38.49 -28.24
C LYS A 529 -20.22 38.41 -26.98
N PRO A 530 -18.94 38.82 -27.03
CA PRO A 530 -17.95 38.54 -25.98
C PRO A 530 -18.27 39.21 -24.63
N ASN A 531 -19.09 40.24 -24.62
CA ASN A 531 -19.50 40.99 -23.43
C ASN A 531 -20.94 40.71 -23.00
N ASP A 532 -21.63 39.71 -23.58
CA ASP A 532 -22.97 39.36 -23.13
C ASP A 532 -22.93 38.87 -21.67
N PRO A 533 -23.57 39.55 -20.73
CA PRO A 533 -23.43 39.28 -19.32
C PRO A 533 -24.03 37.94 -18.91
N LEU A 534 -25.14 37.54 -19.52
CA LEU A 534 -25.82 36.28 -19.18
C LEU A 534 -25.01 35.08 -19.68
N LEU A 535 -24.51 35.14 -20.91
CA LEU A 535 -23.67 34.08 -21.46
C LEU A 535 -22.35 33.94 -20.68
N ASN A 536 -21.72 35.06 -20.28
CA ASN A 536 -20.53 35.04 -19.44
C ASN A 536 -20.84 34.45 -18.05
N TYR A 537 -22.00 34.76 -17.48
CA TYR A 537 -22.44 34.19 -16.21
C TYR A 537 -22.60 32.65 -16.32
N TYR A 538 -23.29 32.17 -17.37
CA TYR A 538 -23.46 30.73 -17.57
C TYR A 538 -22.14 29.98 -17.79
N VAL A 539 -21.28 30.49 -18.65
CA VAL A 539 -19.95 29.85 -18.89
C VAL A 539 -19.09 29.88 -17.64
N GLY A 540 -19.10 31.00 -16.90
CA GLY A 540 -18.38 31.13 -15.63
C GLY A 540 -18.85 30.12 -14.59
N ASN A 541 -20.17 29.96 -14.44
CA ASN A 541 -20.75 28.97 -13.52
C ASN A 541 -20.48 27.53 -13.95
N ALA A 542 -20.53 27.25 -15.26
CA ALA A 542 -20.17 25.93 -15.75
C ALA A 542 -18.73 25.55 -15.34
N TYR A 543 -17.78 26.46 -15.49
CA TYR A 543 -16.41 26.21 -15.02
C TYR A 543 -16.30 26.16 -13.49
N LEU A 544 -17.08 26.96 -12.77
CA LEU A 544 -17.14 26.92 -11.30
C LEU A 544 -17.68 25.58 -10.82
N SER A 545 -18.72 25.04 -11.49
CA SER A 545 -19.29 23.73 -11.14
C SER A 545 -18.33 22.55 -11.29
N LEU A 546 -17.32 22.69 -12.17
CA LEU A 546 -16.29 21.67 -12.42
C LEU A 546 -15.14 21.69 -11.40
N THR A 547 -15.12 22.67 -10.48
CA THR A 547 -14.04 22.80 -9.49
C THR A 547 -14.28 21.90 -8.27
N TRP A 548 -13.27 21.80 -7.40
CA TRP A 548 -13.39 21.12 -6.10
C TRP A 548 -14.58 21.62 -5.26
N PHE A 549 -14.95 22.87 -5.43
CA PHE A 549 -16.05 23.53 -4.72
C PHE A 549 -17.40 23.39 -5.42
N GLY A 550 -17.42 22.86 -6.64
CA GLY A 550 -18.61 22.76 -7.46
C GLY A 550 -19.29 21.40 -7.36
N LYS A 551 -20.55 21.31 -7.79
CA LYS A 551 -21.34 20.06 -7.75
C LYS A 551 -20.95 19.07 -8.84
N ASN A 552 -20.38 19.52 -9.94
CA ASN A 552 -19.96 18.67 -11.07
C ASN A 552 -18.46 18.33 -11.04
N TRP A 553 -17.82 18.36 -9.86
CA TRP A 553 -16.42 18.03 -9.64
C TRP A 553 -16.02 16.67 -10.28
N HIS A 554 -16.94 15.70 -10.30
CA HIS A 554 -16.73 14.37 -10.87
C HIS A 554 -16.58 14.35 -12.39
N MET A 555 -16.77 15.48 -13.10
CA MET A 555 -16.37 15.65 -14.49
C MET A 555 -14.89 16.09 -14.63
N SER A 556 -14.22 16.43 -13.53
CA SER A 556 -12.82 16.89 -13.51
C SER A 556 -11.89 15.93 -12.79
N ILE A 557 -12.41 15.14 -11.81
CA ILE A 557 -11.63 14.19 -10.99
C ILE A 557 -12.49 12.97 -10.66
N ILE A 558 -11.83 11.84 -10.47
CA ILE A 558 -12.51 10.55 -10.20
C ILE A 558 -12.88 10.34 -8.73
N HIS A 559 -12.22 11.06 -7.84
CA HIS A 559 -12.43 10.97 -6.40
C HIS A 559 -12.33 12.35 -5.77
N TRP A 560 -13.27 12.68 -4.89
CA TRP A 560 -13.25 13.93 -4.12
C TRP A 560 -12.98 13.63 -2.64
N SER A 561 -12.09 14.39 -2.03
CA SER A 561 -11.80 14.32 -0.60
C SER A 561 -11.67 15.71 -0.01
N SER A 562 -12.15 15.89 1.22
CA SER A 562 -11.94 17.12 1.97
C SER A 562 -10.45 17.40 2.25
N GLY A 563 -9.60 16.38 2.16
CA GLY A 563 -8.16 16.47 2.30
C GLY A 563 -7.42 16.96 1.05
N ASP A 564 -8.02 16.87 -0.14
CA ASP A 564 -7.36 17.17 -1.43
C ASP A 564 -6.83 18.60 -1.51
N ILE A 565 -7.49 19.55 -0.88
CA ILE A 565 -7.03 20.94 -0.79
C ILE A 565 -5.63 21.05 -0.15
N LYS A 566 -5.31 20.15 0.79
CA LYS A 566 -4.01 20.13 1.49
C LYS A 566 -2.94 19.39 0.70
N HIS A 567 -3.35 18.53 -0.22
CA HIS A 567 -2.49 17.60 -0.97
C HIS A 567 -2.55 17.87 -2.47
N ARG A 568 -2.30 19.12 -2.87
CA ARG A 568 -2.30 19.50 -4.29
C ARG A 568 -1.34 18.62 -5.08
N SER A 569 -1.83 18.10 -6.20
CA SER A 569 -0.99 17.39 -7.15
C SER A 569 0.07 18.36 -7.70
N LYS A 570 1.34 18.01 -7.54
CA LYS A 570 2.44 18.76 -8.17
C LYS A 570 2.58 18.42 -9.66
N ILE A 571 1.70 17.57 -10.20
CA ILE A 571 1.83 16.93 -11.52
C ILE A 571 1.33 17.87 -12.62
N ASP A 572 0.25 18.62 -12.38
CA ASP A 572 -0.30 19.59 -13.34
C ASP A 572 -0.68 20.92 -12.68
N PRO A 573 0.23 21.90 -12.68
CA PRO A 573 -0.06 23.23 -12.14
C PRO A 573 -1.22 23.96 -12.84
N ALA A 574 -1.51 23.63 -14.11
CA ALA A 574 -2.63 24.23 -14.84
C ALA A 574 -3.97 23.65 -14.36
N PHE A 575 -4.01 22.34 -14.09
CA PHE A 575 -5.15 21.70 -13.46
C PHE A 575 -5.44 22.31 -12.09
N ASP A 576 -4.43 22.43 -11.22
CA ASP A 576 -4.57 22.97 -9.88
C ASP A 576 -5.15 24.40 -9.88
N LYS A 577 -4.66 25.26 -10.78
CA LYS A 577 -5.18 26.63 -10.94
C LYS A 577 -6.65 26.65 -11.34
N ASN A 578 -7.09 25.71 -12.17
CA ASN A 578 -8.49 25.66 -12.60
C ASN A 578 -9.37 25.00 -11.55
N TYR A 579 -8.95 23.88 -10.99
CA TYR A 579 -9.74 23.04 -10.11
C TYR A 579 -9.86 23.60 -8.68
N PHE A 580 -8.76 24.12 -8.12
CA PHE A 580 -8.76 24.68 -6.76
C PHE A 580 -8.80 26.21 -6.71
N MET A 581 -8.39 26.91 -7.79
CA MET A 581 -8.22 28.36 -7.78
C MET A 581 -9.10 29.10 -8.79
N PHE A 582 -10.06 28.43 -9.42
CA PHE A 582 -11.09 29.01 -10.30
C PHE A 582 -10.55 29.80 -11.50
N ALA A 583 -9.35 29.50 -11.97
CA ALA A 583 -8.69 30.34 -12.99
C ALA A 583 -9.50 30.50 -14.28
N ARG A 584 -10.29 29.48 -14.68
CA ARG A 584 -11.18 29.57 -15.84
C ARG A 584 -12.51 30.24 -15.54
N ALA A 585 -13.06 30.09 -14.33
CA ALA A 585 -14.38 30.64 -13.98
C ALA A 585 -14.33 32.14 -13.80
N ILE A 586 -13.35 32.66 -13.04
CA ILE A 586 -13.22 34.06 -12.64
C ILE A 586 -13.35 35.04 -13.82
N PRO A 587 -12.60 34.89 -14.95
CA PRO A 587 -12.64 35.85 -16.04
C PRO A 587 -14.04 36.02 -16.68
N TYR A 588 -14.82 34.95 -16.75
CA TYR A 588 -16.18 35.00 -17.28
C TYR A 588 -17.14 35.69 -16.26
N ILE A 589 -17.05 35.30 -14.99
CA ILE A 589 -17.91 35.86 -13.94
C ILE A 589 -17.61 37.34 -13.76
N GLU A 590 -16.35 37.78 -13.84
CA GLU A 590 -15.97 39.22 -13.84
C GLU A 590 -16.63 39.99 -14.98
N LYS A 591 -16.57 39.43 -16.22
CA LYS A 591 -17.24 40.06 -17.36
C LYS A 591 -18.75 40.13 -17.17
N ALA A 592 -19.37 39.12 -16.60
CA ALA A 592 -20.78 39.12 -16.26
C ALA A 592 -21.09 40.26 -15.25
N ALA A 593 -20.33 40.33 -14.17
CA ALA A 593 -20.53 41.35 -13.11
C ALA A 593 -20.36 42.78 -13.60
N ILE A 594 -19.42 43.03 -14.52
CA ILE A 594 -19.13 44.34 -15.08
C ILE A 594 -20.18 44.76 -16.10
N ASN A 595 -20.62 43.85 -16.97
CA ASN A 595 -21.48 44.17 -18.12
C ASN A 595 -22.99 44.04 -17.84
N ALA A 596 -23.38 43.42 -16.70
CA ALA A 596 -24.77 43.23 -16.36
C ALA A 596 -25.48 44.54 -16.09
N LYS A 597 -26.53 44.82 -16.87
CA LYS A 597 -27.47 45.97 -16.65
C LYS A 597 -28.56 45.57 -15.67
N ASP A 598 -28.96 44.32 -15.67
CA ASP A 598 -29.87 43.75 -14.69
C ASP A 598 -29.18 43.63 -13.33
N LYS A 599 -29.78 44.23 -12.31
CA LYS A 599 -29.23 44.28 -10.95
C LYS A 599 -29.16 42.87 -10.32
N GLN A 600 -30.11 42.01 -10.60
CA GLN A 600 -30.15 40.67 -10.05
C GLN A 600 -28.98 39.84 -10.59
N LEU A 601 -28.78 39.85 -11.91
CA LEU A 601 -27.65 39.16 -12.54
C LEU A 601 -26.31 39.73 -12.05
N GLN A 602 -26.21 41.06 -11.91
CA GLN A 602 -25.00 41.69 -11.39
C GLN A 602 -24.66 41.24 -9.98
N ILE A 603 -25.67 41.17 -9.11
CA ILE A 603 -25.50 40.71 -7.73
C ILE A 603 -25.07 39.24 -7.69
N LEU A 604 -25.73 38.36 -8.44
CA LEU A 604 -25.38 36.93 -8.51
C LEU A 604 -23.94 36.72 -9.01
N ALA A 605 -23.54 37.47 -10.06
CA ALA A 605 -22.15 37.38 -10.56
C ALA A 605 -21.12 37.87 -9.52
N LYS A 606 -21.43 38.95 -8.80
CA LYS A 606 -20.57 39.45 -7.72
C LYS A 606 -20.46 38.50 -6.54
N LEU A 607 -21.56 37.82 -6.18
CA LEU A 607 -21.56 36.81 -5.14
C LEU A 607 -20.67 35.62 -5.51
N ASN A 608 -20.76 35.12 -6.75
CA ASN A 608 -19.94 34.05 -7.22
C ASN A 608 -18.46 34.45 -7.28
N LEU A 609 -18.16 35.72 -7.61
CA LEU A 609 -16.78 36.23 -7.51
C LEU A 609 -16.28 36.27 -6.07
N ALA A 610 -17.08 36.75 -5.13
CA ALA A 610 -16.73 36.80 -3.72
C ALA A 610 -16.44 35.37 -3.20
N TYR A 611 -17.27 34.42 -3.60
CA TYR A 611 -17.04 33.01 -3.30
C TYR A 611 -15.70 32.48 -3.85
N CYS A 612 -15.41 32.75 -5.13
CA CYS A 612 -14.15 32.33 -5.75
C CYS A 612 -12.93 32.92 -5.03
N TYR A 613 -12.94 34.21 -4.76
CA TYR A 613 -11.81 34.90 -4.12
C TYR A 613 -11.64 34.51 -2.65
N SER A 614 -12.73 34.35 -1.92
CA SER A 614 -12.68 33.85 -0.53
C SER A 614 -12.04 32.47 -0.43
N ASN A 615 -12.42 31.55 -1.32
CA ASN A 615 -11.88 30.21 -1.30
C ASN A 615 -10.43 30.11 -1.83
N ASN A 616 -10.03 31.01 -2.76
CA ASN A 616 -8.62 31.10 -3.17
C ASN A 616 -7.71 31.44 -1.99
N ASN A 617 -8.11 32.35 -1.13
CA ASN A 617 -7.30 32.74 0.04
C ASN A 617 -7.23 31.65 1.10
N LYS A 618 -8.29 30.87 1.28
CA LYS A 618 -8.27 29.73 2.23
C LYS A 618 -7.27 28.63 1.85
N ILE A 619 -7.01 28.49 0.56
CA ILE A 619 -6.07 27.48 0.07
C ILE A 619 -4.61 27.90 0.35
N ASN A 620 -4.35 29.20 0.49
CA ASN A 620 -3.01 29.80 0.63
C ASN A 620 -2.81 30.51 1.99
N ILE A 621 -3.34 29.96 3.09
CA ILE A 621 -3.17 30.59 4.43
C ILE A 621 -1.68 30.73 4.80
N GLU A 622 -0.80 29.85 4.33
CA GLU A 622 0.64 29.95 4.56
C GLU A 622 1.33 31.00 3.67
N ASP A 623 0.72 31.36 2.52
CA ASP A 623 1.18 32.42 1.62
C ASP A 623 0.68 33.83 2.04
N LEU A 624 -0.10 33.95 3.10
CA LEU A 624 -0.61 35.24 3.64
C LEU A 624 0.50 36.17 4.15
N LEU A 625 1.73 35.71 4.19
CA LEU A 625 2.90 36.53 4.57
C LEU A 625 3.60 37.17 3.36
N ASP A 626 3.13 36.92 2.12
CA ASP A 626 3.71 37.50 0.91
C ASP A 626 3.05 38.86 0.55
N PRO A 627 3.82 39.94 0.32
CA PRO A 627 3.31 41.26 -0.04
C PRO A 627 2.45 41.33 -1.32
N ILE A 628 2.60 40.33 -2.22
CA ILE A 628 1.78 40.24 -3.44
C ILE A 628 0.32 39.89 -3.10
N LEU A 629 0.04 39.27 -1.96
CA LEU A 629 -1.27 38.87 -1.48
C LEU A 629 -2.08 40.05 -0.88
N SER A 630 -1.44 41.13 -0.51
CA SER A 630 -2.16 42.34 -0.02
C SER A 630 -3.15 42.90 -1.04
N ASN A 631 -2.87 42.71 -2.34
CA ASN A 631 -3.77 43.04 -3.43
C ASN A 631 -5.00 42.13 -3.54
N TYR A 632 -4.85 40.86 -3.14
CA TYR A 632 -5.95 39.87 -3.06
C TYR A 632 -6.85 40.19 -1.85
N TYR A 633 -6.25 40.54 -0.72
CA TYR A 633 -7.01 40.92 0.50
C TYR A 633 -7.97 42.08 0.24
N GLY A 634 -7.54 43.09 -0.51
CA GLY A 634 -8.40 44.19 -0.92
C GLY A 634 -9.60 43.73 -1.76
N LYS A 635 -9.40 42.79 -2.68
CA LYS A 635 -10.48 42.21 -3.52
C LYS A 635 -11.43 41.35 -2.71
N VAL A 636 -10.93 40.55 -1.78
CA VAL A 636 -11.75 39.71 -0.88
C VAL A 636 -12.59 40.60 0.02
N LYS A 637 -12.00 41.60 0.66
CA LYS A 637 -12.73 42.56 1.49
C LYS A 637 -13.83 43.28 0.70
N GLN A 638 -13.50 43.78 -0.49
CA GLN A 638 -14.47 44.44 -1.35
C GLN A 638 -15.63 43.53 -1.76
N ASN A 639 -15.38 42.25 -2.02
CA ASN A 639 -16.40 41.27 -2.38
C ASN A 639 -17.21 40.83 -1.16
N CYS A 640 -16.60 40.76 0.04
CA CYS A 640 -17.30 40.51 1.29
C CYS A 640 -18.23 41.69 1.66
N ASP A 641 -17.78 42.93 1.48
CA ASP A 641 -18.61 44.11 1.69
C ASP A 641 -19.82 44.13 0.75
N LEU A 642 -19.62 43.71 -0.51
CA LEU A 642 -20.72 43.56 -1.49
C LEU A 642 -21.68 42.42 -1.11
N TYR A 643 -21.18 41.33 -0.52
CA TYR A 643 -22.01 40.25 -0.02
C TYR A 643 -22.87 40.67 1.19
N ILE A 644 -22.26 41.39 2.14
CA ILE A 644 -22.96 41.96 3.29
C ILE A 644 -24.01 42.97 2.84
N ASP A 645 -23.67 43.83 1.87
CA ASP A 645 -24.59 44.82 1.29
C ASP A 645 -25.78 44.14 0.58
N TYR A 646 -25.51 43.01 -0.12
CA TYR A 646 -26.56 42.13 -0.67
C TYR A 646 -27.45 41.57 0.42
N LEU A 647 -26.88 40.91 1.44
CA LEU A 647 -27.65 40.35 2.56
C LEU A 647 -28.51 41.45 3.25
N ASN A 648 -27.99 42.63 3.40
CA ASN A 648 -28.72 43.76 4.01
C ASN A 648 -29.85 44.28 3.10
N LYS A 649 -29.65 44.33 1.79
CA LYS A 649 -30.65 44.78 0.81
C LYS A 649 -31.77 43.79 0.54
N PHE A 650 -31.48 42.49 0.63
CA PHE A 650 -32.41 41.42 0.29
C PHE A 650 -32.95 40.66 1.50
N ARG A 651 -32.65 41.09 2.73
CA ARG A 651 -33.22 40.55 3.97
C ARG A 651 -34.75 40.55 4.03
N HIS A 652 -35.42 41.31 3.17
CA HIS A 652 -36.88 41.43 3.11
C HIS A 652 -37.55 40.62 1.98
N ILE A 653 -36.78 39.95 1.16
CA ILE A 653 -37.33 39.01 0.19
C ILE A 653 -37.34 37.63 0.88
N ASP A 654 -38.48 36.94 0.89
CA ASP A 654 -38.71 35.64 1.50
C ASP A 654 -37.70 34.56 1.01
N VAL A 655 -36.45 34.71 1.40
CA VAL A 655 -35.44 33.68 1.27
C VAL A 655 -35.56 32.84 2.52
N ASN A 656 -35.93 31.60 2.33
CA ASN A 656 -36.10 30.59 3.38
C ASN A 656 -34.87 30.59 4.31
N TYR A 657 -34.99 31.20 5.48
CA TYR A 657 -33.91 31.42 6.45
C TYR A 657 -33.28 30.08 6.90
N GLU A 658 -34.00 28.98 6.87
CA GLU A 658 -33.50 27.66 7.16
C GLU A 658 -32.48 27.19 6.11
N LYS A 659 -32.67 27.51 4.83
CA LYS A 659 -31.70 27.22 3.78
C LYS A 659 -30.43 28.07 3.88
N MET A 660 -30.52 29.30 4.36
CA MET A 660 -29.36 30.15 4.60
C MET A 660 -28.49 29.65 5.77
N ASN A 661 -29.11 29.16 6.85
CA ASN A 661 -28.40 28.60 8.00
C ASN A 661 -27.77 27.23 7.72
N GLN A 662 -28.19 26.53 6.68
CA GLN A 662 -27.60 25.27 6.21
C GLN A 662 -26.56 25.50 5.10
N SER A 663 -26.36 26.73 4.64
CA SER A 663 -25.38 27.03 3.61
C SER A 663 -23.94 26.91 4.14
N PRO A 664 -22.94 26.55 3.29
CA PRO A 664 -21.53 26.56 3.67
C PRO A 664 -21.06 27.90 4.22
N LEU A 665 -21.75 28.99 3.90
CA LEU A 665 -21.45 30.33 4.38
C LEU A 665 -21.82 30.56 5.85
N SER A 666 -22.82 29.85 6.41
CA SER A 666 -23.11 29.87 7.84
C SER A 666 -22.07 29.10 8.68
N LYS A 667 -21.32 28.20 8.08
CA LYS A 667 -20.17 27.49 8.68
C LYS A 667 -18.84 28.23 8.52
N PHE A 668 -18.88 29.44 7.96
CA PHE A 668 -17.73 30.34 7.90
C PHE A 668 -17.57 31.04 9.25
N GLU A 669 -17.17 30.34 10.30
CA GLU A 669 -16.66 30.93 11.55
C GLU A 669 -15.58 31.97 11.30
N TYR A 670 -14.92 31.89 10.15
CA TYR A 670 -13.91 32.82 9.68
C TYR A 670 -14.44 34.22 9.27
N PHE A 671 -15.71 34.35 8.91
CA PHE A 671 -16.31 35.64 8.64
C PHE A 671 -16.51 36.45 9.94
N ASP A 672 -16.81 35.76 11.03
CA ASP A 672 -16.96 36.38 12.34
C ASP A 672 -15.61 36.82 12.94
N GLU A 673 -14.52 36.08 12.69
CA GLU A 673 -13.18 36.45 13.18
C GLU A 673 -12.53 37.61 12.41
N ILE A 674 -12.87 37.79 11.13
CA ILE A 674 -12.34 38.93 10.34
C ILE A 674 -13.08 40.26 10.68
N TYR A 675 -14.30 40.18 11.19
CA TYR A 675 -15.15 41.34 11.52
C TYR A 675 -15.31 41.60 13.02
N ARG A 676 -14.70 40.83 13.89
CA ARG A 676 -14.46 41.16 15.30
C ARG A 676 -13.07 41.73 15.48
#